data_434b57ffb51bd4bca23278109dee8b58
#
_entry.id   434b57ffb51bd4bca23278109dee8b58
#
_cell.length_a   1.000
_cell.length_b   1.000
_cell.length_c   1.000
_cell.angle_alpha   90.00
_cell.angle_beta   90.00
_cell.angle_gamma   90.00
#
_symmetry.space_group_name_H-M   'P 1'
#
loop_
_entity.id
_entity.type
_entity.pdbx_description
1 polymer ?
#
loop_
_entity_poly.entity_id
_entity_poly.type
_entity_poly.pdbx_seq_one_letter_code
_entity_poly.pdbx_strand_id
1 'polypeptide(L)'
;MVKHVIKRDGRIVDFNNQKIVAAILKAMNVTENGEDIVLAAQIADAISKMERDEMSVEDIQDCVEYELMKSPRKEVARKYIAYRNQRNLARKAKTNEIFQTIIDAQANDITRENANMNADTPAGMMMKFASEATKSYVDECLLSNDVREAVANNYIHIHDKDYYPTKSLTCIQHPLDKILEHGLKAGHGESRPAKRIETASVLACISMETVQNEMHGGQAIPAFDFYLAPFVRKTFEEEVDQVSAMCNADYSDLKTVKFDDYLRRDLIGLQGRERALQHAMNQTVSRVHQAMEAFVHNMNTIHSRGGNQVVFSSINYGTDTSAEGRCIIREILNTTYEGVGNGSTAIFPIQIWKKKRGVSYLPEDPNYDLYKFACRVSARRFFPNFLNLDASYNQDDAWKADDPKRYVHEVATMGCRTRVYGNKFGPKTSIGRGNLSFTTINIVKLAIEAMNEESVKEERIKKFFQKLDWALGIAAKQLNERFDFQKTALKKQFPLLMNGLWLGSDKLDDNDTIESVMNQGTLSIGFIGLAECLIALIGKHHGESEEAQELGLRIISHMAEKVNGFAETYQHNFTFLATPAEGLSGKFTKRDRKTFGVLPGITDKDYYTNSSHVPVYFHCTPEHKAKIEGPYHKYENAGHIFYVEIDGDATHNPEAIMRIVDLMDKYDIGYGSVNHNRNRCLDCGFENAEEDLTECPHCHGKHIDTLQRITGYLVGTTNRWNSGKLAELKDRVVHK
;
A
#
# COMPACT_ATOMS: atom_id res chain seq x y z
N MET A 1 -27.87 -13.07 -38.64
CA MET A 1 -26.77 -13.87 -38.06
C MET A 1 -26.23 -13.10 -36.84
N VAL A 2 -26.05 -13.81 -35.75
CA VAL A 2 -25.52 -13.21 -34.53
C VAL A 2 -24.06 -12.78 -34.73
N LYS A 3 -23.76 -11.50 -34.59
CA LYS A 3 -22.43 -10.92 -34.75
C LYS A 3 -21.74 -10.69 -33.38
N HIS A 4 -22.54 -10.31 -32.39
CA HIS A 4 -22.01 -9.89 -31.10
C HIS A 4 -22.73 -10.56 -29.94
N VAL A 5 -22.00 -10.69 -28.83
CA VAL A 5 -22.51 -11.22 -27.56
C VAL A 5 -22.42 -10.15 -26.50
N ILE A 6 -23.54 -9.81 -25.88
CA ILE A 6 -23.58 -8.97 -24.70
C ILE A 6 -23.22 -9.83 -23.50
N LYS A 7 -22.05 -9.56 -22.92
CA LYS A 7 -21.61 -10.22 -21.68
C LYS A 7 -22.48 -9.80 -20.50
N ARG A 8 -22.41 -10.55 -19.39
CA ARG A 8 -23.12 -10.22 -18.14
C ARG A 8 -22.76 -8.86 -17.56
N ASP A 9 -21.60 -8.33 -17.93
CA ASP A 9 -21.10 -7.01 -17.55
C ASP A 9 -21.48 -5.89 -18.53
N GLY A 10 -22.32 -6.19 -19.54
CA GLY A 10 -22.76 -5.27 -20.58
C GLY A 10 -21.75 -5.06 -21.73
N ARG A 11 -20.53 -5.62 -21.65
CA ARG A 11 -19.58 -5.54 -22.78
C ARG A 11 -20.07 -6.31 -23.99
N ILE A 12 -19.90 -5.73 -25.16
CA ILE A 12 -20.20 -6.36 -26.44
C ILE A 12 -18.89 -6.95 -26.97
N VAL A 13 -18.92 -8.24 -27.31
CA VAL A 13 -17.78 -8.97 -27.87
C VAL A 13 -18.23 -9.76 -29.10
N ASP A 14 -17.30 -10.10 -29.96
CA ASP A 14 -17.61 -10.90 -31.16
C ASP A 14 -18.16 -12.27 -30.76
N PHE A 15 -19.15 -12.73 -31.55
CA PHE A 15 -19.76 -14.02 -31.35
C PHE A 15 -18.77 -15.15 -31.75
N ASN A 16 -18.64 -16.16 -30.90
CA ASN A 16 -17.74 -17.28 -31.13
C ASN A 16 -18.43 -18.62 -30.89
N ASN A 17 -18.71 -19.31 -32.01
CA ASN A 17 -19.35 -20.62 -32.03
C ASN A 17 -18.60 -21.69 -31.22
N GLN A 18 -17.27 -21.66 -31.19
CA GLN A 18 -16.46 -22.69 -30.53
C GLN A 18 -16.71 -22.70 -29.00
N LYS A 19 -17.09 -21.58 -28.40
CA LYS A 19 -17.43 -21.52 -26.98
C LYS A 19 -18.73 -22.27 -26.66
N ILE A 20 -19.69 -22.22 -27.57
CA ILE A 20 -20.95 -22.97 -27.46
C ILE A 20 -20.67 -24.45 -27.61
N VAL A 21 -19.92 -24.84 -28.65
CA VAL A 21 -19.51 -26.24 -28.91
C VAL A 21 -18.81 -26.81 -27.66
N ALA A 22 -17.82 -26.09 -27.11
CA ALA A 22 -17.08 -26.55 -25.95
C ALA A 22 -17.97 -26.72 -24.70
N ALA A 23 -18.97 -25.86 -24.53
CA ALA A 23 -19.90 -25.95 -23.39
C ALA A 23 -20.82 -27.18 -23.53
N ILE A 24 -21.29 -27.49 -24.75
CA ILE A 24 -22.11 -28.66 -25.03
C ILE A 24 -21.31 -29.94 -24.87
N LEU A 25 -20.07 -30.00 -25.39
CA LEU A 25 -19.19 -31.16 -25.24
C LEU A 25 -18.88 -31.50 -23.81
N LYS A 26 -18.65 -30.46 -22.96
CA LYS A 26 -18.49 -30.65 -21.48
C LYS A 26 -19.73 -31.32 -20.86
N ALA A 27 -20.92 -31.00 -21.31
CA ALA A 27 -22.14 -31.64 -20.81
C ALA A 27 -22.30 -33.07 -21.36
N MET A 28 -21.83 -33.35 -22.58
CA MET A 28 -21.82 -34.67 -23.20
C MET A 28 -20.85 -35.63 -22.52
N ASN A 29 -19.68 -35.16 -22.11
CA ASN A 29 -18.63 -35.96 -21.43
C ASN A 29 -19.09 -36.63 -20.13
N VAL A 30 -20.12 -36.12 -19.48
CA VAL A 30 -20.68 -36.70 -18.28
C VAL A 30 -21.92 -37.56 -18.55
N THR A 31 -22.18 -37.94 -19.82
CA THR A 31 -23.24 -38.84 -20.24
C THR A 31 -22.67 -40.14 -20.78
N GLU A 32 -23.44 -41.24 -20.71
CA GLU A 32 -23.00 -42.58 -21.12
C GLU A 32 -22.67 -42.69 -22.63
N ASN A 33 -23.30 -41.85 -23.44
CA ASN A 33 -23.12 -41.89 -24.92
C ASN A 33 -21.94 -41.04 -25.42
N GLY A 34 -21.16 -40.42 -24.52
CA GLY A 34 -19.96 -39.65 -24.86
C GLY A 34 -20.18 -38.40 -25.72
N GLU A 35 -19.10 -37.89 -26.31
CA GLU A 35 -19.11 -36.69 -27.17
C GLU A 35 -19.70 -36.92 -28.54
N ASP A 36 -20.55 -35.99 -28.98
CA ASP A 36 -21.03 -35.86 -30.36
C ASP A 36 -20.72 -34.45 -30.87
N ILE A 37 -19.55 -34.33 -31.48
CA ILE A 37 -19.02 -33.06 -32.00
C ILE A 37 -19.93 -32.52 -33.13
N VAL A 38 -20.55 -33.41 -33.91
CA VAL A 38 -21.42 -33.00 -35.04
C VAL A 38 -22.69 -32.33 -34.50
N LEU A 39 -23.33 -32.94 -33.51
CA LEU A 39 -24.54 -32.37 -32.89
C LEU A 39 -24.21 -31.05 -32.18
N ALA A 40 -23.08 -30.97 -31.46
CA ALA A 40 -22.66 -29.76 -30.79
C ALA A 40 -22.40 -28.60 -31.77
N ALA A 41 -21.76 -28.91 -32.91
CA ALA A 41 -21.51 -27.93 -33.97
C ALA A 41 -22.82 -27.50 -34.68
N GLN A 42 -23.76 -28.42 -34.92
CA GLN A 42 -25.07 -28.12 -35.51
C GLN A 42 -25.88 -27.16 -34.64
N ILE A 43 -25.89 -27.37 -33.30
CA ILE A 43 -26.59 -26.49 -32.35
C ILE A 43 -25.93 -25.11 -32.33
N ALA A 44 -24.61 -25.04 -32.28
CA ALA A 44 -23.90 -23.76 -32.29
C ALA A 44 -24.13 -22.99 -33.61
N ASP A 45 -24.17 -23.69 -34.76
CA ASP A 45 -24.45 -23.10 -36.06
C ASP A 45 -25.91 -22.61 -36.16
N ALA A 46 -26.88 -23.35 -35.63
CA ALA A 46 -28.27 -22.94 -35.59
C ALA A 46 -28.45 -21.62 -34.79
N ILE A 47 -27.73 -21.47 -33.66
CA ILE A 47 -27.78 -20.25 -32.84
C ILE A 47 -27.11 -19.10 -33.60
N SER A 48 -25.99 -19.33 -34.28
CA SER A 48 -25.29 -18.29 -35.06
C SER A 48 -26.14 -17.71 -36.18
N LYS A 49 -27.04 -18.52 -36.74
CA LYS A 49 -27.92 -18.15 -37.88
C LYS A 49 -29.20 -17.42 -37.46
N MET A 50 -29.45 -17.24 -36.16
CA MET A 50 -30.63 -16.50 -35.70
C MET A 50 -30.62 -15.05 -36.21
N GLU A 51 -31.81 -14.52 -36.56
CA GLU A 51 -31.99 -13.16 -37.08
C GLU A 51 -31.92 -12.11 -35.97
N ARG A 52 -30.76 -12.07 -35.28
CA ARG A 52 -30.42 -11.06 -34.26
C ARG A 52 -28.98 -10.67 -34.45
N ASP A 53 -28.65 -9.38 -34.43
CA ASP A 53 -27.27 -8.91 -34.49
C ASP A 53 -26.54 -9.12 -33.17
N GLU A 54 -27.24 -9.01 -32.05
CA GLU A 54 -26.70 -9.14 -30.69
C GLU A 54 -27.55 -10.09 -29.85
N MET A 55 -26.90 -10.89 -28.99
CA MET A 55 -27.57 -11.76 -28.02
C MET A 55 -26.83 -11.70 -26.68
N SER A 56 -27.59 -11.73 -25.57
CA SER A 56 -26.97 -11.89 -24.26
C SER A 56 -26.44 -13.31 -24.03
N VAL A 57 -25.51 -13.49 -23.11
CA VAL A 57 -25.02 -14.82 -22.70
C VAL A 57 -26.16 -15.68 -22.20
N GLU A 58 -27.14 -15.09 -21.51
CA GLU A 58 -28.31 -15.84 -21.00
C GLU A 58 -29.22 -16.28 -22.13
N ASP A 59 -29.52 -15.41 -23.10
CA ASP A 59 -30.32 -15.78 -24.30
C ASP A 59 -29.65 -16.91 -25.09
N ILE A 60 -28.33 -16.87 -25.24
CA ILE A 60 -27.57 -17.95 -25.91
C ILE A 60 -27.71 -19.26 -25.13
N GLN A 61 -27.59 -19.22 -23.80
CA GLN A 61 -27.75 -20.42 -22.96
C GLN A 61 -29.16 -20.97 -23.04
N ASP A 62 -30.18 -20.11 -23.03
CA ASP A 62 -31.58 -20.52 -23.19
C ASP A 62 -31.80 -21.18 -24.58
N CYS A 63 -31.20 -20.62 -25.63
CA CYS A 63 -31.23 -21.22 -26.96
C CYS A 63 -30.52 -22.58 -27.02
N VAL A 64 -29.36 -22.73 -26.37
CA VAL A 64 -28.66 -24.03 -26.27
C VAL A 64 -29.51 -25.05 -25.53
N GLU A 65 -30.15 -24.70 -24.42
CA GLU A 65 -31.06 -25.59 -23.68
C GLU A 65 -32.23 -26.03 -24.58
N TYR A 66 -32.84 -25.08 -25.28
CA TYR A 66 -33.98 -25.35 -26.17
C TYR A 66 -33.59 -26.29 -27.29
N GLU A 67 -32.47 -26.06 -28.00
CA GLU A 67 -32.01 -26.92 -29.09
C GLU A 67 -31.56 -28.31 -28.60
N LEU A 68 -30.91 -28.38 -27.41
CA LEU A 68 -30.60 -29.68 -26.79
C LEU A 68 -31.86 -30.46 -26.42
N MET A 69 -32.91 -29.80 -25.94
CA MET A 69 -34.20 -30.43 -25.62
C MET A 69 -34.93 -30.92 -26.85
N LYS A 70 -34.73 -30.30 -28.01
CA LYS A 70 -35.27 -30.81 -29.31
C LYS A 70 -34.45 -31.98 -29.86
N SER A 71 -33.18 -32.05 -29.55
CA SER A 71 -32.29 -33.10 -30.01
C SER A 71 -32.70 -34.50 -29.52
N PRO A 72 -32.24 -35.58 -30.12
CA PRO A 72 -32.44 -36.91 -29.58
C PRO A 72 -31.66 -37.17 -28.26
N ARG A 73 -30.64 -36.34 -27.97
CA ARG A 73 -29.76 -36.45 -26.81
C ARG A 73 -30.32 -35.67 -25.60
N LYS A 74 -31.52 -35.99 -25.16
CA LYS A 74 -32.21 -35.31 -24.05
C LYS A 74 -31.49 -35.46 -22.70
N GLU A 75 -30.70 -36.49 -22.53
CA GLU A 75 -29.85 -36.67 -21.37
C GLU A 75 -28.78 -35.58 -21.28
N VAL A 76 -28.24 -35.12 -22.40
CA VAL A 76 -27.30 -33.98 -22.44
C VAL A 76 -27.98 -32.70 -22.04
N ALA A 77 -29.20 -32.43 -22.52
CA ALA A 77 -29.99 -31.26 -22.09
C ALA A 77 -30.21 -31.25 -20.59
N ARG A 78 -30.59 -32.39 -19.97
CA ARG A 78 -30.75 -32.50 -18.52
C ARG A 78 -29.47 -32.21 -17.76
N LYS A 79 -28.33 -32.71 -18.25
CA LYS A 79 -27.02 -32.45 -17.64
C LYS A 79 -26.60 -30.98 -17.76
N TYR A 80 -26.82 -30.37 -18.89
CA TYR A 80 -26.53 -28.98 -19.16
C TYR A 80 -27.33 -28.03 -18.25
N ILE A 81 -28.66 -28.25 -18.18
CA ILE A 81 -29.59 -27.49 -17.30
C ILE A 81 -29.23 -27.71 -15.83
N ALA A 82 -29.01 -28.96 -15.40
CA ALA A 82 -28.64 -29.27 -14.03
C ALA A 82 -27.31 -28.60 -13.63
N TYR A 83 -26.30 -28.62 -14.49
CA TYR A 83 -25.02 -27.95 -14.25
C TYR A 83 -25.17 -26.42 -14.16
N ARG A 84 -25.96 -25.80 -15.08
CA ARG A 84 -26.26 -24.36 -15.01
C ARG A 84 -26.94 -23.99 -13.68
N ASN A 85 -27.98 -24.73 -13.29
CA ASN A 85 -28.69 -24.51 -12.02
C ASN A 85 -27.81 -24.75 -10.80
N GLN A 86 -27.01 -25.82 -10.81
CA GLN A 86 -26.11 -26.13 -9.69
C GLN A 86 -25.07 -25.02 -9.50
N ARG A 87 -24.52 -24.46 -10.58
CA ARG A 87 -23.61 -23.32 -10.49
C ARG A 87 -24.29 -22.07 -9.94
N ASN A 88 -25.52 -21.78 -10.36
CA ASN A 88 -26.29 -20.64 -9.86
C ASN A 88 -26.63 -20.80 -8.37
N LEU A 89 -27.02 -22.00 -7.95
CA LEU A 89 -27.30 -22.30 -6.54
C LEU A 89 -26.02 -22.26 -5.69
N ALA A 90 -24.91 -22.82 -6.16
CA ALA A 90 -23.65 -22.81 -5.46
C ALA A 90 -23.11 -21.37 -5.23
N ARG A 91 -23.30 -20.48 -6.20
CA ARG A 91 -22.94 -19.05 -6.07
C ARG A 91 -23.79 -18.37 -5.00
N LYS A 92 -25.12 -18.54 -5.04
CA LYS A 92 -26.05 -17.97 -4.06
C LYS A 92 -25.76 -18.52 -2.65
N ALA A 93 -25.53 -19.82 -2.51
CA ALA A 93 -25.25 -20.45 -1.21
C ALA A 93 -23.93 -19.91 -0.61
N LYS A 94 -22.86 -19.83 -1.41
CA LYS A 94 -21.58 -19.28 -0.93
C LYS A 94 -21.67 -17.83 -0.50
N THR A 95 -22.37 -17.00 -1.27
CA THR A 95 -22.59 -15.58 -0.92
C THR A 95 -23.39 -15.45 0.37
N ASN A 96 -24.45 -16.25 0.54
CA ASN A 96 -25.27 -16.25 1.75
C ASN A 96 -24.49 -16.72 2.98
N GLU A 97 -23.62 -17.74 2.84
CA GLU A 97 -22.75 -18.22 3.92
C GLU A 97 -21.76 -17.14 4.38
N ILE A 98 -21.12 -16.45 3.42
CA ILE A 98 -20.22 -15.33 3.72
C ILE A 98 -20.99 -14.20 4.42
N PHE A 99 -22.18 -13.83 3.92
CA PHE A 99 -22.99 -12.78 4.52
C PHE A 99 -23.44 -13.16 5.93
N GLN A 100 -23.85 -14.41 6.16
CA GLN A 100 -24.20 -14.89 7.50
C GLN A 100 -23.00 -14.80 8.46
N THR A 101 -21.80 -15.18 8.00
CA THR A 101 -20.58 -15.04 8.80
C THR A 101 -20.32 -13.59 9.22
N ILE A 102 -20.57 -12.63 8.33
CA ILE A 102 -20.41 -11.19 8.64
C ILE A 102 -21.52 -10.72 9.60
N ILE A 103 -22.77 -11.14 9.39
CA ILE A 103 -23.91 -10.77 10.24
C ILE A 103 -23.71 -11.28 11.68
N ASP A 104 -23.21 -12.52 11.82
CA ASP A 104 -22.97 -13.13 13.12
C ASP A 104 -21.73 -12.56 13.83
N ALA A 105 -21.07 -11.58 13.22
CA ALA A 105 -19.83 -10.94 13.70
C ALA A 105 -18.75 -11.98 14.10
N GLN A 106 -18.68 -13.08 13.37
CA GLN A 106 -17.73 -14.16 13.64
C GLN A 106 -16.30 -13.72 13.29
N ALA A 107 -15.44 -13.72 14.29
CA ALA A 107 -14.04 -13.41 14.12
C ALA A 107 -13.32 -14.52 13.33
N ASN A 108 -13.10 -14.33 12.05
CA ASN A 108 -12.36 -15.25 11.17
C ASN A 108 -11.44 -14.48 10.20
N ASP A 109 -10.65 -15.21 9.41
CA ASP A 109 -9.69 -14.60 8.47
C ASP A 109 -10.37 -13.71 7.41
N ILE A 110 -11.64 -13.96 7.06
CA ILE A 110 -12.39 -13.11 6.12
C ILE A 110 -12.65 -11.73 6.74
N THR A 111 -13.07 -11.68 8.01
CA THR A 111 -13.34 -10.42 8.71
C THR A 111 -12.06 -9.68 9.10
N ARG A 112 -10.93 -10.38 9.19
CA ARG A 112 -9.60 -9.87 9.59
C ARG A 112 -8.61 -9.72 8.44
N GLU A 113 -9.05 -9.74 7.19
CA GLU A 113 -8.17 -9.64 6.02
C GLU A 113 -7.37 -8.32 6.00
N ASN A 114 -7.99 -7.23 6.48
CA ASN A 114 -7.38 -5.91 6.64
C ASN A 114 -7.43 -5.50 8.11
N ALA A 115 -6.26 -5.39 8.77
CA ALA A 115 -6.15 -5.06 10.19
C ALA A 115 -6.67 -3.66 10.57
N ASN A 116 -6.77 -2.71 9.62
CA ASN A 116 -7.33 -1.39 9.86
C ASN A 116 -8.87 -1.37 9.83
N MET A 117 -9.50 -2.31 9.12
CA MET A 117 -10.94 -2.35 9.00
C MET A 117 -11.58 -2.95 10.25
N ASN A 118 -12.62 -2.27 10.77
CA ASN A 118 -13.45 -2.82 11.82
C ASN A 118 -14.76 -3.38 11.24
N ALA A 119 -14.74 -4.67 10.90
CA ALA A 119 -15.89 -5.35 10.31
C ALA A 119 -17.06 -5.55 11.27
N ASP A 120 -16.89 -5.28 12.57
CA ASP A 120 -17.95 -5.42 13.58
C ASP A 120 -18.87 -4.18 13.63
N THR A 121 -18.44 -3.06 13.05
CA THR A 121 -19.27 -1.85 12.96
C THR A 121 -20.23 -1.91 11.77
N PRO A 122 -21.40 -1.19 11.81
CA PRO A 122 -22.33 -1.15 10.68
C PRO A 122 -21.66 -0.72 9.36
N ALA A 123 -20.81 0.30 9.37
CA ALA A 123 -20.07 0.76 8.20
C ALA A 123 -19.05 -0.29 7.72
N GLY A 124 -18.39 -0.96 8.65
CA GLY A 124 -17.46 -2.06 8.34
C GLY A 124 -18.17 -3.27 7.74
N MET A 125 -19.32 -3.68 8.28
CA MET A 125 -20.16 -4.75 7.73
C MET A 125 -20.65 -4.42 6.31
N MET A 126 -21.17 -3.22 6.10
CA MET A 126 -21.63 -2.77 4.78
C MET A 126 -20.50 -2.82 3.74
N MET A 127 -19.30 -2.32 4.10
CA MET A 127 -18.15 -2.39 3.23
C MET A 127 -17.73 -3.83 2.95
N LYS A 128 -17.81 -4.73 3.94
CA LYS A 128 -17.48 -6.14 3.78
C LYS A 128 -18.47 -6.86 2.86
N PHE A 129 -19.78 -6.58 2.98
CA PHE A 129 -20.77 -7.08 2.03
C PHE A 129 -20.47 -6.62 0.60
N ALA A 130 -20.20 -5.33 0.42
CA ALA A 130 -19.83 -4.77 -0.88
C ALA A 130 -18.57 -5.42 -1.44
N SER A 131 -17.53 -5.57 -0.62
CA SER A 131 -16.25 -6.19 -0.99
C SER A 131 -16.43 -7.62 -1.50
N GLU A 132 -17.16 -8.48 -0.77
CA GLU A 132 -17.34 -9.87 -1.19
C GLU A 132 -18.22 -10.00 -2.44
N ALA A 133 -19.26 -9.17 -2.58
CA ALA A 133 -20.09 -9.14 -3.78
C ALA A 133 -19.30 -8.69 -5.03
N THR A 134 -18.51 -7.65 -4.91
CA THR A 134 -17.71 -7.12 -6.02
C THR A 134 -16.55 -8.04 -6.40
N LYS A 135 -15.87 -8.69 -5.45
CA LYS A 135 -14.86 -9.73 -5.74
C LYS A 135 -15.43 -10.86 -6.61
N SER A 136 -16.64 -11.33 -6.28
CA SER A 136 -17.32 -12.35 -7.07
C SER A 136 -17.63 -11.87 -8.50
N TYR A 137 -18.14 -10.65 -8.63
CA TYR A 137 -18.42 -10.04 -9.92
C TYR A 137 -17.15 -9.94 -10.81
N VAL A 138 -16.04 -9.51 -10.23
CA VAL A 138 -14.76 -9.40 -10.94
C VAL A 138 -14.32 -10.77 -11.47
N ASP A 139 -14.31 -11.80 -10.61
CA ASP A 139 -13.91 -13.15 -10.99
C ASP A 139 -14.78 -13.73 -12.10
N GLU A 140 -16.07 -13.41 -12.11
CA GLU A 140 -17.01 -13.97 -13.08
C GLU A 140 -17.11 -13.18 -14.38
N CYS A 141 -17.00 -11.85 -14.31
CA CYS A 141 -17.36 -10.96 -15.42
C CYS A 141 -16.19 -10.20 -16.02
N LEU A 142 -15.20 -9.79 -15.22
CA LEU A 142 -14.15 -8.87 -15.68
C LEU A 142 -12.83 -9.57 -16.06
N LEU A 143 -12.46 -10.67 -15.40
CA LEU A 143 -11.20 -11.35 -15.66
C LEU A 143 -11.28 -12.21 -16.92
N SER A 144 -10.25 -12.17 -17.77
CA SER A 144 -10.05 -13.15 -18.83
C SER A 144 -9.88 -14.56 -18.26
N ASN A 145 -10.13 -15.59 -19.07
CA ASN A 145 -10.17 -16.98 -18.59
C ASN A 145 -8.85 -17.45 -17.99
N ASP A 146 -7.73 -17.17 -18.64
CA ASP A 146 -6.39 -17.54 -18.20
C ASP A 146 -5.98 -16.80 -16.90
N VAL A 147 -6.30 -15.53 -16.79
CA VAL A 147 -6.11 -14.76 -15.55
C VAL A 147 -6.97 -15.33 -14.41
N ARG A 148 -8.23 -15.64 -14.68
CA ARG A 148 -9.14 -16.24 -13.70
C ARG A 148 -8.63 -17.61 -13.22
N GLU A 149 -8.14 -18.44 -14.13
CA GLU A 149 -7.54 -19.73 -13.79
C GLU A 149 -6.28 -19.56 -12.95
N ALA A 150 -5.42 -18.60 -13.29
CA ALA A 150 -4.21 -18.31 -12.50
C ALA A 150 -4.55 -17.85 -11.08
N VAL A 151 -5.57 -17.00 -10.90
CA VAL A 151 -6.06 -16.57 -9.57
C VAL A 151 -6.68 -17.76 -8.81
N ALA A 152 -7.53 -18.53 -9.46
CA ALA A 152 -8.21 -19.68 -8.85
C ALA A 152 -7.23 -20.76 -8.39
N ASN A 153 -6.17 -21.00 -9.17
CA ASN A 153 -5.11 -21.96 -8.89
C ASN A 153 -3.97 -21.42 -8.01
N ASN A 154 -4.11 -20.23 -7.40
CA ASN A 154 -3.14 -19.68 -6.44
C ASN A 154 -1.76 -19.28 -7.03
N TYR A 155 -1.68 -19.04 -8.35
CA TYR A 155 -0.43 -18.55 -8.96
C TYR A 155 -0.22 -17.06 -8.77
N ILE A 156 -1.31 -16.28 -8.85
CA ILE A 156 -1.30 -14.83 -8.68
C ILE A 156 -2.42 -14.36 -7.76
N HIS A 157 -2.23 -13.20 -7.16
CA HIS A 157 -3.24 -12.48 -6.38
C HIS A 157 -3.38 -11.06 -6.88
N ILE A 158 -4.62 -10.68 -7.24
CA ILE A 158 -4.98 -9.32 -7.61
C ILE A 158 -5.35 -8.56 -6.34
N HIS A 159 -4.58 -7.54 -6.00
CA HIS A 159 -4.87 -6.70 -4.82
C HIS A 159 -6.04 -5.77 -5.08
N ASP A 160 -6.76 -5.46 -4.00
CA ASP A 160 -7.92 -4.56 -4.03
C ASP A 160 -8.90 -4.90 -5.17
N LYS A 161 -9.15 -6.20 -5.33
CA LYS A 161 -10.01 -6.74 -6.39
C LYS A 161 -11.46 -6.25 -6.26
N ASP A 162 -11.91 -5.97 -5.07
CA ASP A 162 -13.22 -5.38 -4.77
C ASP A 162 -13.36 -3.94 -5.31
N TYR A 163 -12.28 -3.19 -5.41
CA TYR A 163 -12.29 -1.86 -6.01
C TYR A 163 -12.14 -1.85 -7.54
N TYR A 164 -11.87 -3.00 -8.15
CA TYR A 164 -11.70 -3.10 -9.61
C TYR A 164 -12.87 -2.49 -10.40
N PRO A 165 -14.17 -2.81 -10.08
CA PRO A 165 -15.31 -2.26 -10.83
C PRO A 165 -15.51 -0.76 -10.65
N THR A 166 -14.96 -0.16 -9.58
CA THR A 166 -15.08 1.28 -9.32
C THR A 166 -14.16 2.12 -10.19
N LYS A 167 -13.18 1.51 -10.87
CA LYS A 167 -12.12 2.16 -11.65
C LYS A 167 -11.20 3.06 -10.82
N SER A 168 -11.30 3.06 -9.48
CA SER A 168 -10.46 3.87 -8.61
C SER A 168 -8.98 3.47 -8.68
N LEU A 169 -8.10 4.43 -8.37
CA LEU A 169 -6.65 4.25 -8.33
C LEU A 169 -6.22 3.82 -6.93
N THR A 170 -5.03 3.22 -6.80
CA THR A 170 -4.57 2.70 -5.51
C THR A 170 -4.10 3.83 -4.58
N CYS A 171 -3.19 4.70 -5.02
CA CYS A 171 -2.56 5.67 -4.12
C CYS A 171 -2.10 6.95 -4.82
N ILE A 172 -1.78 7.99 -4.02
CA ILE A 172 -1.26 9.28 -4.50
C ILE A 172 -0.25 9.91 -3.53
N GLN A 173 0.71 10.64 -4.10
CA GLN A 173 1.60 11.60 -3.44
C GLN A 173 1.08 13.02 -3.67
N HIS A 174 0.47 13.64 -2.63
CA HIS A 174 -0.22 14.92 -2.75
C HIS A 174 0.70 16.09 -3.11
N PRO A 175 0.44 16.85 -4.18
CA PRO A 175 0.99 18.18 -4.38
C PRO A 175 0.27 19.19 -3.49
N LEU A 176 0.53 19.12 -2.17
CA LEU A 176 -0.23 19.87 -1.17
C LEU A 176 -0.08 21.40 -1.33
N ASP A 177 1.05 21.88 -1.87
CA ASP A 177 1.30 23.28 -2.20
C ASP A 177 0.17 23.87 -3.05
N LYS A 178 -0.31 23.15 -4.06
CA LYS A 178 -1.43 23.62 -4.92
C LYS A 178 -2.71 23.89 -4.12
N ILE A 179 -3.02 22.98 -3.17
CA ILE A 179 -4.22 23.14 -2.32
C ILE A 179 -4.05 24.29 -1.34
N LEU A 180 -2.87 24.43 -0.75
CA LEU A 180 -2.59 25.49 0.21
C LEU A 180 -2.61 26.88 -0.43
N GLU A 181 -2.15 27.01 -1.68
CA GLU A 181 -2.10 28.27 -2.44
C GLU A 181 -3.43 28.65 -3.09
N HIS A 182 -4.23 27.68 -3.56
CA HIS A 182 -5.44 27.93 -4.33
C HIS A 182 -6.74 27.59 -3.61
N GLY A 183 -6.66 26.89 -2.49
CA GLY A 183 -7.81 26.30 -1.80
C GLY A 183 -8.26 25.00 -2.43
N LEU A 184 -9.30 24.41 -1.87
CA LEU A 184 -9.85 23.12 -2.26
C LEU A 184 -11.23 23.30 -2.88
N LYS A 185 -11.47 22.64 -4.03
CA LYS A 185 -12.79 22.55 -4.66
C LYS A 185 -13.20 21.08 -4.71
N ALA A 186 -14.12 20.68 -3.84
CA ALA A 186 -14.53 19.30 -3.67
C ALA A 186 -16.06 19.13 -3.75
N GLY A 187 -16.65 19.45 -4.89
CA GLY A 187 -18.05 19.17 -5.21
C GLY A 187 -19.10 19.95 -4.40
N HIS A 188 -19.13 19.80 -3.07
CA HIS A 188 -20.14 20.42 -2.20
C HIS A 188 -19.69 21.71 -1.52
N GLY A 189 -18.46 22.14 -1.71
CA GLY A 189 -17.94 23.37 -1.12
C GLY A 189 -16.56 23.72 -1.61
N GLU A 190 -16.19 24.97 -1.39
CA GLU A 190 -14.87 25.49 -1.71
C GLU A 190 -14.22 26.02 -0.43
N SER A 191 -12.97 25.67 -0.19
CA SER A 191 -12.17 26.30 0.84
C SER A 191 -11.33 27.42 0.25
N ARG A 192 -11.07 28.45 1.06
CA ARG A 192 -10.14 29.52 0.68
C ARG A 192 -8.69 29.03 0.80
N PRO A 193 -7.73 29.67 0.12
CA PRO A 193 -6.30 29.47 0.36
C PRO A 193 -5.93 29.62 1.83
N ALA A 194 -4.93 28.86 2.28
CA ALA A 194 -4.42 28.98 3.63
C ALA A 194 -3.74 30.33 3.86
N LYS A 195 -3.93 30.91 5.06
CA LYS A 195 -3.27 32.15 5.46
C LYS A 195 -2.29 31.98 6.62
N ARG A 196 -2.46 30.93 7.43
CA ARG A 196 -1.72 30.65 8.67
C ARG A 196 -1.52 29.16 8.81
N ILE A 197 -0.67 28.78 9.73
CA ILE A 197 -0.29 27.39 9.94
C ILE A 197 -1.48 26.50 10.32
N GLU A 198 -2.42 26.99 11.14
CA GLU A 198 -3.60 26.22 11.53
C GLU A 198 -4.49 25.89 10.33
N THR A 199 -4.73 26.88 9.48
CA THR A 199 -5.56 26.66 8.26
C THR A 199 -4.83 25.79 7.23
N ALA A 200 -3.51 25.90 7.14
CA ALA A 200 -2.73 25.02 6.26
C ALA A 200 -2.79 23.56 6.75
N SER A 201 -2.64 23.33 8.04
CA SER A 201 -2.75 22.02 8.67
C SER A 201 -4.14 21.39 8.48
N VAL A 202 -5.21 22.16 8.70
CA VAL A 202 -6.59 21.69 8.48
C VAL A 202 -6.86 21.37 7.01
N LEU A 203 -6.38 22.21 6.06
CA LEU A 203 -6.54 21.91 4.63
C LEU A 203 -5.78 20.67 4.20
N ALA A 204 -4.64 20.36 4.81
CA ALA A 204 -3.93 19.10 4.59
C ALA A 204 -4.78 17.90 5.03
N CYS A 205 -5.42 17.96 6.21
CA CYS A 205 -6.35 16.92 6.67
C CYS A 205 -7.53 16.76 5.70
N ILE A 206 -8.24 17.84 5.41
CA ILE A 206 -9.43 17.83 4.53
C ILE A 206 -9.08 17.28 3.15
N SER A 207 -7.92 17.64 2.59
CA SER A 207 -7.47 17.11 1.31
C SER A 207 -7.34 15.59 1.32
N MET A 208 -6.64 15.04 2.31
CA MET A 208 -6.43 13.60 2.42
C MET A 208 -7.74 12.85 2.70
N GLU A 209 -8.59 13.39 3.58
CA GLU A 209 -9.87 12.79 3.92
C GLU A 209 -10.85 12.79 2.74
N THR A 210 -10.87 13.85 1.95
CA THR A 210 -11.74 13.98 0.78
C THR A 210 -11.28 13.05 -0.35
N VAL A 211 -9.99 13.06 -0.69
CA VAL A 211 -9.41 12.21 -1.74
C VAL A 211 -9.59 10.72 -1.43
N GLN A 212 -9.68 10.34 -0.14
CA GLN A 212 -9.92 8.94 0.24
C GLN A 212 -11.23 8.37 -0.33
N ASN A 213 -12.19 9.21 -0.68
CA ASN A 213 -13.43 8.76 -1.33
C ASN A 213 -13.25 8.47 -2.84
N GLU A 214 -12.14 8.88 -3.42
CA GLU A 214 -11.84 8.76 -4.85
C GLU A 214 -10.79 7.68 -5.15
N MET A 215 -10.14 7.14 -4.11
CA MET A 215 -9.10 6.12 -4.20
C MET A 215 -9.20 5.13 -3.04
N HIS A 216 -8.53 3.98 -3.16
CA HIS A 216 -8.72 2.91 -2.18
C HIS A 216 -7.51 2.59 -1.31
N GLY A 217 -6.30 3.02 -1.67
CA GLY A 217 -5.07 2.73 -0.93
C GLY A 217 -4.53 3.87 -0.08
N GLY A 218 -3.23 3.94 0.04
CA GLY A 218 -2.54 4.91 0.87
C GLY A 218 -2.32 6.27 0.18
N GLN A 219 -2.16 7.29 0.99
CA GLN A 219 -1.89 8.65 0.56
C GLN A 219 -0.65 9.19 1.29
N ALA A 220 0.15 10.02 0.63
CA ALA A 220 1.29 10.65 1.27
C ALA A 220 1.43 12.13 0.91
N ILE A 221 2.01 12.89 1.82
CA ILE A 221 2.53 14.24 1.56
C ILE A 221 4.04 14.09 1.40
N PRO A 222 4.59 14.33 0.20
CA PRO A 222 6.01 14.01 -0.10
C PRO A 222 7.03 15.00 0.47
N ALA A 223 6.60 16.23 0.86
CA ALA A 223 7.46 17.31 1.34
C ALA A 223 6.73 18.16 2.38
N PHE A 224 6.32 17.51 3.48
CA PHE A 224 5.47 18.11 4.50
C PHE A 224 6.06 19.38 5.14
N ASP A 225 7.36 19.36 5.44
CA ASP A 225 8.13 20.48 5.97
C ASP A 225 8.17 21.66 4.99
N PHE A 226 8.52 21.44 3.74
CA PHE A 226 8.57 22.48 2.70
C PHE A 226 7.19 23.11 2.43
N TYR A 227 6.14 22.29 2.38
CA TYR A 227 4.80 22.78 2.05
C TYR A 227 4.20 23.64 3.16
N LEU A 228 4.53 23.38 4.42
CA LEU A 228 4.00 24.12 5.56
C LEU A 228 4.89 25.29 5.99
N ALA A 229 6.19 25.28 5.68
CA ALA A 229 7.13 26.32 6.07
C ALA A 229 6.69 27.77 5.72
N PRO A 230 6.12 28.06 4.52
CA PRO A 230 5.63 29.41 4.21
C PRO A 230 4.55 29.91 5.16
N PHE A 231 3.75 29.00 5.73
CA PHE A 231 2.66 29.36 6.65
C PHE A 231 3.14 29.59 8.08
N VAL A 232 4.29 29.05 8.46
CA VAL A 232 4.99 29.44 9.69
C VAL A 232 5.43 30.90 9.61
N ARG A 233 6.02 31.32 8.47
CA ARG A 233 6.42 32.70 8.24
C ARG A 233 5.21 33.64 8.30
N LYS A 234 4.14 33.33 7.59
CA LYS A 234 2.90 34.16 7.62
C LYS A 234 2.29 34.28 9.02
N THR A 235 2.34 33.18 9.79
CA THR A 235 1.88 33.17 11.18
C THR A 235 2.76 34.07 12.06
N PHE A 236 4.08 34.02 11.88
CA PHE A 236 5.00 34.90 12.60
C PHE A 236 4.78 36.38 12.26
N GLU A 237 4.58 36.71 11.00
CA GLU A 237 4.26 38.09 10.56
C GLU A 237 2.97 38.61 11.22
N GLU A 238 1.95 37.75 11.33
CA GLU A 238 0.71 38.08 12.06
C GLU A 238 0.96 38.32 13.56
N GLU A 239 1.79 37.50 14.21
CA GLU A 239 2.15 37.70 15.63
C GLU A 239 2.92 38.99 15.85
N VAL A 240 3.77 39.41 14.92
CA VAL A 240 4.45 40.70 14.95
C VAL A 240 3.43 41.84 14.85
N ASP A 241 2.42 41.75 14.00
CA ASP A 241 1.34 42.75 13.93
C ASP A 241 0.54 42.82 15.23
N GLN A 242 0.22 41.68 15.84
CA GLN A 242 -0.51 41.63 17.11
C GLN A 242 0.28 42.27 18.22
N VAL A 243 1.59 41.96 18.37
CA VAL A 243 2.46 42.56 19.40
C VAL A 243 2.60 44.07 19.15
N SER A 244 2.74 44.53 17.92
CA SER A 244 2.78 45.95 17.55
C SER A 244 1.50 46.67 18.02
N ALA A 245 0.34 46.07 17.76
CA ALA A 245 -0.94 46.63 18.21
C ALA A 245 -1.09 46.64 19.72
N MET A 246 -0.70 45.56 20.43
CA MET A 246 -0.78 45.43 21.86
C MET A 246 0.14 46.44 22.59
N CYS A 247 1.33 46.69 22.04
CA CYS A 247 2.32 47.62 22.61
C CYS A 247 2.10 49.07 22.16
N ASN A 248 1.17 49.32 21.23
CA ASN A 248 0.99 50.60 20.56
C ASN A 248 2.33 51.12 19.99
N ALA A 249 3.11 50.27 19.38
CA ALA A 249 4.45 50.51 18.83
C ALA A 249 4.57 49.87 17.44
N ASP A 250 5.35 50.49 16.56
CA ASP A 250 5.60 49.90 15.23
C ASP A 250 6.81 48.96 15.32
N TYR A 251 6.53 47.68 15.14
CA TYR A 251 7.52 46.58 15.06
C TYR A 251 7.50 45.90 13.70
N SER A 252 6.95 46.54 12.65
CA SER A 252 6.79 45.94 11.32
C SER A 252 8.09 45.44 10.70
N ASP A 253 9.22 46.06 11.05
CA ASP A 253 10.56 45.64 10.59
C ASP A 253 10.99 44.27 11.19
N LEU A 254 10.40 43.82 12.30
CA LEU A 254 10.65 42.47 12.83
C LEU A 254 10.18 41.38 11.90
N LYS A 255 9.23 41.62 10.97
CA LYS A 255 8.76 40.65 9.96
C LYS A 255 9.89 40.18 9.05
N THR A 256 10.93 40.96 8.86
CA THR A 256 12.09 40.65 8.01
C THR A 256 13.25 40.00 8.76
N VAL A 257 13.14 39.86 10.09
CA VAL A 257 14.20 39.26 10.89
C VAL A 257 14.40 37.80 10.51
N LYS A 258 15.65 37.46 10.21
CA LYS A 258 16.10 36.06 10.08
C LYS A 258 16.58 35.59 11.44
N PHE A 259 16.16 34.40 11.82
CA PHE A 259 16.67 33.73 12.99
C PHE A 259 16.94 32.26 12.64
N ASP A 260 17.90 31.70 13.33
CA ASP A 260 18.38 30.35 13.01
C ASP A 260 17.34 29.28 13.32
N ASP A 261 16.46 29.55 14.29
CA ASP A 261 15.46 28.59 14.71
C ASP A 261 14.28 29.27 15.44
N TYR A 262 13.06 28.67 15.34
CA TYR A 262 11.88 29.05 16.10
C TYR A 262 11.86 28.33 17.45
N LEU A 263 12.69 28.79 18.41
CA LEU A 263 12.75 28.23 19.77
C LEU A 263 12.00 29.09 20.75
N ARG A 264 11.20 28.45 21.60
CA ARG A 264 10.64 29.13 22.79
C ARG A 264 11.76 29.47 23.76
N ARG A 265 11.80 30.71 24.20
CA ARG A 265 12.75 31.21 25.20
C ARG A 265 12.01 31.98 26.27
N ASP A 266 12.66 32.07 27.46
CA ASP A 266 12.15 32.89 28.54
C ASP A 266 12.15 34.37 28.13
N LEU A 267 11.12 35.10 28.56
CA LEU A 267 10.99 36.54 28.35
C LEU A 267 11.57 37.35 29.49
N ILE A 268 12.10 36.72 30.56
CA ILE A 268 12.68 37.37 31.74
C ILE A 268 13.91 38.17 31.32
N GLY A 269 13.93 39.44 31.71
CA GLY A 269 15.03 40.37 31.41
C GLY A 269 14.98 41.04 30.03
N LEU A 270 14.16 40.55 29.10
CA LEU A 270 13.99 41.15 27.79
C LEU A 270 13.07 42.37 27.84
N GLN A 271 13.39 43.43 27.09
CA GLN A 271 12.60 44.65 27.04
C GLN A 271 12.40 45.15 25.61
N GLY A 272 11.38 46.02 25.42
CA GLY A 272 11.12 46.70 24.17
C GLY A 272 11.05 45.74 22.97
N ARG A 273 11.79 46.08 21.93
CA ARG A 273 11.84 45.34 20.66
C ARG A 273 12.28 43.87 20.79
N GLU A 274 13.28 43.60 21.65
CA GLU A 274 13.78 42.26 21.83
C GLU A 274 12.72 41.35 22.48
N ARG A 275 12.02 41.87 23.48
CA ARG A 275 10.90 41.18 24.11
C ARG A 275 9.74 40.94 23.14
N ALA A 276 9.42 41.93 22.27
CA ALA A 276 8.39 41.83 21.25
C ALA A 276 8.72 40.72 20.24
N LEU A 277 9.96 40.68 19.74
CA LEU A 277 10.43 39.63 18.81
C LEU A 277 10.32 38.24 19.47
N GLN A 278 10.86 38.07 20.67
CA GLN A 278 10.83 36.76 21.33
C GLN A 278 9.41 36.32 21.68
N HIS A 279 8.52 37.25 22.02
CA HIS A 279 7.11 36.95 22.25
C HIS A 279 6.43 36.46 20.98
N ALA A 280 6.60 37.17 19.85
CA ALA A 280 6.05 36.75 18.56
C ALA A 280 6.58 35.36 18.12
N MET A 281 7.86 35.08 18.33
CA MET A 281 8.45 33.75 18.10
C MET A 281 7.80 32.68 18.99
N ASN A 282 7.68 32.94 20.31
CA ASN A 282 7.08 31.98 21.23
C ASN A 282 5.62 31.66 20.88
N GLN A 283 4.84 32.69 20.48
CA GLN A 283 3.46 32.48 20.04
C GLN A 283 3.41 31.69 18.72
N THR A 284 4.27 32.01 17.77
CA THR A 284 4.38 31.27 16.50
C THR A 284 4.66 29.79 16.76
N VAL A 285 5.66 29.45 17.55
CA VAL A 285 6.01 28.05 17.90
C VAL A 285 4.84 27.37 18.60
N SER A 286 4.14 28.05 19.50
CA SER A 286 2.95 27.53 20.18
C SER A 286 1.84 27.17 19.19
N ARG A 287 1.58 28.03 18.21
CA ARG A 287 0.58 27.84 17.17
C ARG A 287 0.97 26.70 16.23
N VAL A 288 2.25 26.61 15.86
CA VAL A 288 2.77 25.48 15.05
C VAL A 288 2.59 24.17 15.80
N HIS A 289 2.94 24.11 17.08
CA HIS A 289 2.73 22.92 17.91
C HIS A 289 1.27 22.47 17.92
N GLN A 290 0.34 23.38 18.21
CA GLN A 290 -1.09 23.09 18.21
C GLN A 290 -1.61 22.66 16.84
N ALA A 291 -1.07 23.23 15.76
CA ALA A 291 -1.44 22.82 14.40
C ALA A 291 -0.96 21.38 14.07
N MET A 292 0.24 21.01 14.53
CA MET A 292 0.79 19.64 14.35
C MET A 292 0.03 18.64 15.22
N GLU A 293 -0.28 18.99 16.46
CA GLU A 293 -1.11 18.17 17.35
C GLU A 293 -2.50 17.92 16.73
N ALA A 294 -3.17 18.98 16.26
CA ALA A 294 -4.46 18.86 15.59
C ALA A 294 -4.40 18.00 14.32
N PHE A 295 -3.32 18.11 13.54
CA PHE A 295 -3.11 17.29 12.36
C PHE A 295 -3.04 15.80 12.71
N VAL A 296 -2.21 15.45 13.69
CA VAL A 296 -2.04 14.05 14.13
C VAL A 296 -3.34 13.50 14.72
N HIS A 297 -4.04 14.29 15.55
CA HIS A 297 -5.34 13.89 16.11
C HIS A 297 -6.38 13.62 15.03
N ASN A 298 -6.54 14.52 14.04
CA ASN A 298 -7.48 14.33 12.93
C ASN A 298 -7.18 13.07 12.14
N MET A 299 -5.93 12.84 11.76
CA MET A 299 -5.52 11.64 11.00
C MET A 299 -5.74 10.32 11.74
N ASN A 300 -5.86 10.34 13.07
CA ASN A 300 -6.13 9.15 13.88
C ASN A 300 -7.61 9.00 14.28
N THR A 301 -8.43 10.03 14.12
CA THR A 301 -9.79 10.06 14.69
C THR A 301 -10.87 10.07 13.62
N ILE A 302 -10.65 10.73 12.48
CA ILE A 302 -11.67 10.88 11.44
C ILE A 302 -11.68 9.65 10.53
N HIS A 303 -12.77 8.90 10.58
CA HIS A 303 -12.97 7.68 9.79
C HIS A 303 -13.62 7.99 8.44
N SER A 304 -12.89 8.65 7.55
CA SER A 304 -13.38 9.00 6.20
C SER A 304 -13.18 7.88 5.16
N ARG A 305 -12.38 6.86 5.48
CA ARG A 305 -12.16 5.71 4.60
C ARG A 305 -13.23 4.64 4.81
N GLY A 306 -13.66 4.01 3.71
CA GLY A 306 -14.65 2.94 3.73
C GLY A 306 -14.31 1.82 4.73
N GLY A 307 -15.34 1.25 5.38
CA GLY A 307 -15.14 0.19 6.37
C GLY A 307 -14.79 0.68 7.78
N ASN A 308 -15.15 1.91 8.11
CA ASN A 308 -14.86 2.52 9.41
C ASN A 308 -13.34 2.60 9.70
N GLN A 309 -12.58 3.06 8.69
CA GLN A 309 -11.13 3.21 8.77
C GLN A 309 -10.75 4.70 8.76
N VAL A 310 -9.65 5.03 9.43
CA VAL A 310 -8.96 6.31 9.23
C VAL A 310 -8.22 6.30 7.89
N VAL A 311 -7.86 7.47 7.38
CA VAL A 311 -7.07 7.59 6.15
C VAL A 311 -5.72 6.88 6.33
N PHE A 312 -5.36 6.02 5.38
CA PHE A 312 -4.03 5.40 5.35
C PHE A 312 -2.99 6.42 4.87
N SER A 313 -2.58 7.27 5.78
CA SER A 313 -1.81 8.49 5.52
C SER A 313 -0.34 8.35 5.85
N SER A 314 0.50 9.09 5.13
CA SER A 314 1.94 9.21 5.38
C SER A 314 2.41 10.65 5.19
N ILE A 315 3.46 11.05 5.90
CA ILE A 315 4.16 12.32 5.68
C ILE A 315 5.66 12.06 5.56
N ASN A 316 6.29 12.71 4.58
CA ASN A 316 7.73 12.68 4.38
C ASN A 316 8.30 14.07 4.67
N TYR A 317 9.37 14.12 5.47
CA TYR A 317 10.00 15.37 5.91
C TYR A 317 11.45 15.14 6.34
N GLY A 318 12.17 16.19 6.69
CA GLY A 318 13.52 16.12 7.25
C GLY A 318 14.59 16.84 6.43
N THR A 319 14.27 17.31 5.24
CA THR A 319 15.25 17.93 4.33
C THR A 319 15.11 19.46 4.19
N ASP A 320 14.04 20.08 4.69
CA ASP A 320 13.98 21.53 4.75
C ASP A 320 14.90 22.08 5.85
N THR A 321 15.88 22.90 5.45
CA THR A 321 16.87 23.52 6.35
C THR A 321 16.56 24.97 6.70
N SER A 322 15.43 25.51 6.21
CA SER A 322 14.95 26.83 6.63
C SER A 322 14.52 26.82 8.09
N ALA A 323 14.56 27.94 8.77
CA ALA A 323 14.12 28.03 10.16
C ALA A 323 12.65 27.63 10.33
N GLU A 324 11.81 27.99 9.35
CA GLU A 324 10.41 27.66 9.30
C GLU A 324 10.18 26.15 9.10
N GLY A 325 10.89 25.52 8.16
CA GLY A 325 10.82 24.07 7.93
C GLY A 325 11.34 23.28 9.12
N ARG A 326 12.44 23.70 9.74
CA ARG A 326 12.96 23.13 10.97
C ARG A 326 11.97 23.23 12.14
N CYS A 327 11.21 24.34 12.22
CA CYS A 327 10.13 24.49 13.20
C CYS A 327 9.02 23.43 12.98
N ILE A 328 8.56 23.21 11.73
CA ILE A 328 7.60 22.16 11.40
C ILE A 328 8.13 20.79 11.81
N ILE A 329 9.38 20.46 11.41
CA ILE A 329 10.02 19.18 11.72
C ILE A 329 10.08 18.96 13.24
N ARG A 330 10.49 19.99 14.01
CA ARG A 330 10.59 19.89 15.46
C ARG A 330 9.24 19.67 16.11
N GLU A 331 8.22 20.43 15.71
CA GLU A 331 6.92 20.37 16.37
C GLU A 331 6.12 19.12 16.00
N ILE A 332 6.26 18.58 14.80
CA ILE A 332 5.67 17.26 14.48
C ILE A 332 6.38 16.12 15.24
N LEU A 333 7.68 16.21 15.45
CA LEU A 333 8.42 15.27 16.27
C LEU A 333 8.05 15.39 17.76
N ASN A 334 7.89 16.62 18.29
CA ASN A 334 7.42 16.86 19.67
C ASN A 334 6.04 16.23 19.89
N THR A 335 5.08 16.56 19.03
CA THR A 335 3.72 16.00 19.08
C THR A 335 3.74 14.47 19.05
N THR A 336 4.57 13.90 18.19
CA THR A 336 4.70 12.44 18.08
C THR A 336 5.29 11.83 19.33
N TYR A 337 6.32 12.46 19.91
CA TYR A 337 6.97 12.01 21.14
C TYR A 337 6.02 12.06 22.34
N GLU A 338 5.23 13.12 22.46
CA GLU A 338 4.22 13.32 23.50
C GLU A 338 3.08 12.28 23.34
N GLY A 339 2.68 12.00 22.10
CA GLY A 339 1.58 11.10 21.77
C GLY A 339 0.22 11.77 21.80
N VAL A 340 -0.81 11.05 21.33
CA VAL A 340 -2.20 11.56 21.24
C VAL A 340 -2.98 11.25 22.51
N GLY A 341 -3.95 12.11 22.85
CA GLY A 341 -4.78 11.97 24.05
C GLY A 341 -3.92 11.92 25.33
N ASN A 342 -4.01 10.84 26.07
CA ASN A 342 -3.22 10.66 27.29
C ASN A 342 -1.81 10.12 27.03
N GLY A 343 -1.21 10.40 25.87
CA GLY A 343 0.13 9.95 25.49
C GLY A 343 0.19 8.63 24.72
N SER A 344 -0.91 8.21 24.08
CA SER A 344 -0.93 7.03 23.20
C SER A 344 -0.12 7.27 21.92
N THR A 345 0.52 6.23 21.40
CA THR A 345 1.22 6.34 20.12
C THR A 345 0.20 6.50 18.98
N ALA A 346 0.38 7.53 18.16
CA ALA A 346 -0.41 7.73 16.95
C ALA A 346 -0.09 6.63 15.92
N ILE A 347 -1.12 6.04 15.31
CA ILE A 347 -0.96 5.03 14.27
C ILE A 347 -0.73 5.71 12.91
N PHE A 348 -1.44 6.79 12.64
CA PHE A 348 -1.32 7.63 11.45
C PHE A 348 -1.10 9.11 11.80
N PRO A 349 -0.44 9.87 10.90
CA PRO A 349 0.20 9.42 9.67
C PRO A 349 1.46 8.59 9.94
N ILE A 350 1.78 7.67 9.03
CA ILE A 350 3.10 7.05 9.00
C ILE A 350 4.12 8.14 8.71
N GLN A 351 5.05 8.36 9.63
CA GLN A 351 6.06 9.39 9.50
C GLN A 351 7.34 8.84 8.90
N ILE A 352 7.93 9.57 7.97
CA ILE A 352 9.08 9.16 7.19
C ILE A 352 10.11 10.27 7.20
N TRP A 353 11.22 10.01 7.90
CA TRP A 353 12.38 10.88 7.92
C TRP A 353 13.23 10.67 6.65
N LYS A 354 13.44 11.73 5.87
CA LYS A 354 14.35 11.72 4.73
C LYS A 354 15.76 12.05 5.20
N LYS A 355 16.67 11.06 5.15
CA LYS A 355 18.09 11.24 5.50
C LYS A 355 18.90 11.59 4.25
N LYS A 356 19.67 12.67 4.29
CA LYS A 356 20.46 13.17 3.16
C LYS A 356 21.81 13.71 3.61
N ARG A 357 22.89 13.38 2.87
CA ARG A 357 24.24 13.93 3.11
C ARG A 357 24.25 15.44 2.90
N GLY A 358 24.96 16.16 3.78
CA GLY A 358 24.98 17.62 3.79
C GLY A 358 23.71 18.28 4.37
N VAL A 359 22.75 17.47 4.86
CA VAL A 359 21.53 17.94 5.50
C VAL A 359 21.40 17.39 6.92
N SER A 360 21.59 16.08 7.14
CA SER A 360 21.34 15.45 8.44
C SER A 360 22.28 14.27 8.76
N TYR A 361 23.44 14.19 8.15
CA TYR A 361 24.37 13.07 8.28
C TYR A 361 25.42 13.29 9.36
N LEU A 362 26.11 14.42 9.31
CA LEU A 362 27.23 14.77 10.16
C LEU A 362 26.80 15.80 11.23
N PRO A 363 27.51 15.87 12.38
CA PRO A 363 27.17 16.82 13.45
C PRO A 363 27.10 18.29 13.02
N GLU A 364 27.85 18.66 11.98
CA GLU A 364 27.84 19.99 11.37
C GLU A 364 26.72 20.25 10.37
N ASP A 365 25.97 19.22 9.98
CA ASP A 365 24.85 19.35 9.06
C ASP A 365 23.67 20.08 9.70
N PRO A 366 22.95 20.93 8.96
CA PRO A 366 21.94 21.83 9.52
C PRO A 366 20.78 21.15 10.25
N ASN A 367 20.41 19.92 9.89
CA ASN A 367 19.30 19.16 10.50
C ASN A 367 19.79 17.94 11.33
N TYR A 368 21.07 17.86 11.68
CA TYR A 368 21.60 16.74 12.46
C TYR A 368 20.99 16.62 13.85
N ASP A 369 20.76 17.76 14.52
CA ASP A 369 20.09 17.83 15.83
C ASP A 369 18.66 17.26 15.77
N LEU A 370 17.91 17.59 14.71
CA LEU A 370 16.57 17.09 14.45
C LEU A 370 16.59 15.60 14.08
N TYR A 371 17.62 15.14 13.35
CA TYR A 371 17.80 13.71 13.06
C TYR A 371 18.03 12.90 14.36
N LYS A 372 18.86 13.36 15.26
CA LYS A 372 19.03 12.73 16.57
C LYS A 372 17.73 12.69 17.35
N PHE A 373 16.96 13.76 17.30
CA PHE A 373 15.64 13.80 17.91
C PHE A 373 14.67 12.83 17.23
N ALA A 374 14.66 12.74 15.91
CA ALA A 374 13.86 11.75 15.16
C ALA A 374 14.19 10.31 15.57
N CYS A 375 15.47 9.97 15.77
CA CYS A 375 15.88 8.66 16.29
C CYS A 375 15.35 8.41 17.71
N ARG A 376 15.38 9.43 18.58
CA ARG A 376 14.82 9.35 19.94
C ARG A 376 13.29 9.15 19.92
N VAL A 377 12.59 9.85 19.00
CA VAL A 377 11.13 9.69 18.82
C VAL A 377 10.82 8.28 18.31
N SER A 378 11.58 7.78 17.31
CA SER A 378 11.42 6.42 16.78
C SER A 378 11.64 5.34 17.85
N ALA A 379 12.62 5.53 18.72
CA ALA A 379 12.89 4.63 19.84
C ALA A 379 11.73 4.51 20.86
N ARG A 380 10.88 5.54 20.95
CA ARG A 380 9.71 5.55 21.84
C ARG A 380 8.41 5.21 21.12
N ARG A 381 8.25 5.66 19.87
CA ARG A 381 6.96 5.70 19.17
C ARG A 381 6.93 4.90 17.88
N PHE A 382 8.00 4.16 17.51
CA PHE A 382 8.18 3.42 16.26
C PHE A 382 8.29 4.30 15.01
N PHE A 383 7.89 5.53 15.05
CA PHE A 383 8.03 6.55 14.01
C PHE A 383 9.00 7.65 14.42
N PRO A 384 9.67 8.29 13.44
CA PRO A 384 9.59 8.04 12.00
C PRO A 384 10.31 6.76 11.55
N ASN A 385 9.92 6.22 10.39
CA ASN A 385 10.74 5.35 9.57
C ASN A 385 11.81 6.19 8.86
N PHE A 386 12.83 5.55 8.28
CA PHE A 386 13.96 6.24 7.68
C PHE A 386 14.06 5.94 6.17
N LEU A 387 14.09 7.02 5.37
CA LEU A 387 14.27 6.97 3.92
C LEU A 387 15.67 7.52 3.59
N ASN A 388 16.54 6.67 3.07
CA ASN A 388 17.89 7.03 2.68
C ASN A 388 17.88 7.59 1.24
N LEU A 389 17.98 8.91 1.10
CA LEU A 389 18.03 9.58 -0.21
C LEU A 389 19.37 9.37 -0.92
N ASP A 390 20.40 8.92 -0.21
CA ASP A 390 21.73 8.66 -0.76
C ASP A 390 21.92 7.20 -1.21
N ALA A 391 20.94 6.32 -1.03
CA ALA A 391 20.96 5.02 -1.66
C ALA A 391 21.08 5.18 -3.19
N SER A 392 21.90 4.32 -3.84
CA SER A 392 22.29 4.49 -5.24
C SER A 392 21.14 4.68 -6.22
N TYR A 393 20.01 4.05 -5.97
CA TYR A 393 18.79 4.09 -6.78
C TYR A 393 17.76 5.16 -6.33
N ASN A 394 18.04 5.92 -5.25
CA ASN A 394 17.24 7.05 -4.79
C ASN A 394 17.80 8.40 -5.21
N GLN A 395 19.03 8.44 -5.66
CA GLN A 395 19.71 9.68 -6.04
C GLN A 395 19.10 10.31 -7.30
N ASP A 396 19.18 11.62 -7.36
CA ASP A 396 18.84 12.42 -8.52
C ASP A 396 19.91 13.49 -8.75
N ASP A 397 20.52 13.50 -9.92
CA ASP A 397 21.58 14.44 -10.30
C ASP A 397 21.10 15.90 -10.35
N ALA A 398 19.81 16.11 -10.48
CA ALA A 398 19.19 17.43 -10.46
C ALA A 398 19.01 18.01 -9.05
N TRP A 399 19.17 17.18 -8.00
CA TRP A 399 19.05 17.65 -6.62
C TRP A 399 20.23 18.58 -6.25
N LYS A 400 19.92 19.77 -5.71
CA LYS A 400 20.92 20.73 -5.25
C LYS A 400 20.52 21.27 -3.88
N ALA A 401 21.48 21.38 -2.98
CA ALA A 401 21.25 21.80 -1.59
C ALA A 401 20.70 23.23 -1.46
N ASP A 402 21.05 24.12 -2.39
CA ASP A 402 20.66 25.52 -2.46
C ASP A 402 19.34 25.76 -3.22
N ASP A 403 18.77 24.75 -3.89
CA ASP A 403 17.50 24.87 -4.56
C ASP A 403 16.35 24.83 -3.53
N PRO A 404 15.54 25.91 -3.40
CA PRO A 404 14.39 25.92 -2.48
C PRO A 404 13.29 24.89 -2.86
N LYS A 405 13.31 24.37 -4.09
CA LYS A 405 12.39 23.35 -4.58
C LYS A 405 13.05 21.97 -4.73
N ARG A 406 14.22 21.74 -4.10
CA ARG A 406 14.96 20.46 -4.19
C ARG A 406 14.11 19.24 -3.84
N TYR A 407 13.05 19.40 -3.06
CA TYR A 407 12.12 18.34 -2.72
C TYR A 407 11.43 17.70 -3.95
N VAL A 408 11.37 18.38 -5.09
CA VAL A 408 10.84 17.82 -6.35
C VAL A 408 11.71 16.66 -6.85
N HIS A 409 13.01 16.70 -6.54
CA HIS A 409 14.04 15.74 -6.89
C HIS A 409 14.32 14.72 -5.78
N GLU A 410 13.44 14.65 -4.79
CA GLU A 410 13.53 13.69 -3.69
C GLU A 410 12.48 12.59 -3.86
N VAL A 411 12.91 11.35 -3.73
CA VAL A 411 11.96 10.23 -3.62
C VAL A 411 11.16 10.38 -2.33
N ALA A 412 9.90 9.99 -2.37
CA ALA A 412 9.03 9.89 -1.22
C ALA A 412 8.34 8.52 -1.20
N THR A 413 8.04 8.04 0.00
CA THR A 413 7.38 6.76 0.22
C THR A 413 5.97 6.99 0.74
N MET A 414 5.03 6.14 0.36
CA MET A 414 3.66 6.17 0.88
C MET A 414 3.25 4.82 1.45
N GLY A 415 2.36 4.87 2.45
CA GLY A 415 1.92 3.69 3.17
C GLY A 415 3.09 2.99 3.84
N CYS A 416 3.08 1.66 3.78
CA CYS A 416 4.13 0.86 4.42
C CYS A 416 5.45 0.84 3.65
N ARG A 417 5.45 0.92 2.31
CA ARG A 417 6.69 0.86 1.50
C ARG A 417 6.56 1.35 0.05
N THR A 418 5.38 1.70 -0.42
CA THR A 418 5.15 2.01 -1.84
C THR A 418 5.97 3.23 -2.28
N ARG A 419 6.71 3.06 -3.36
CA ARG A 419 7.59 4.04 -3.97
C ARG A 419 7.17 4.30 -5.41
N VAL A 420 6.92 5.56 -5.75
CA VAL A 420 6.63 6.01 -7.12
C VAL A 420 7.53 7.20 -7.40
N TYR A 421 8.53 7.01 -8.25
CA TYR A 421 9.52 8.07 -8.55
C TYR A 421 9.95 8.08 -10.02
N GLY A 422 10.56 7.00 -10.51
CA GLY A 422 10.92 6.87 -11.92
C GLY A 422 9.69 6.97 -12.83
N ASN A 423 9.83 7.59 -14.01
CA ASN A 423 8.75 7.78 -14.97
C ASN A 423 9.31 7.72 -16.39
N LYS A 424 8.86 6.75 -17.17
CA LYS A 424 9.21 6.62 -18.59
C LYS A 424 8.37 7.53 -19.51
N PHE A 425 7.23 8.01 -19.02
CA PHE A 425 6.23 8.75 -19.81
C PHE A 425 5.98 10.17 -19.30
N GLY A 426 6.88 10.69 -18.45
CA GLY A 426 6.77 12.02 -17.88
C GLY A 426 7.97 12.39 -17.00
N PRO A 427 7.85 13.45 -16.19
CA PRO A 427 8.93 13.88 -15.31
C PRO A 427 9.23 12.86 -14.21
N LYS A 428 10.51 12.71 -13.88
CA LYS A 428 10.97 11.92 -12.73
C LYS A 428 10.64 12.69 -11.45
N THR A 429 9.58 12.28 -10.78
CA THR A 429 9.11 12.88 -9.51
C THR A 429 8.15 11.92 -8.80
N SER A 430 8.00 12.08 -7.49
CA SER A 430 6.92 11.43 -6.72
C SER A 430 5.63 12.26 -6.73
N ILE A 431 5.74 13.59 -6.87
CA ILE A 431 4.65 14.55 -6.64
C ILE A 431 3.52 14.41 -7.68
N GLY A 432 2.29 14.31 -7.21
CA GLY A 432 1.11 14.15 -8.06
C GLY A 432 0.98 12.78 -8.74
N ARG A 433 1.73 11.80 -8.30
CA ARG A 433 1.77 10.46 -8.88
C ARG A 433 1.44 9.39 -7.84
N GLY A 434 1.06 8.22 -8.32
CA GLY A 434 0.73 7.08 -7.46
C GLY A 434 0.72 5.77 -8.21
N ASN A 435 0.41 4.70 -7.50
CA ASN A 435 0.18 3.38 -8.09
C ASN A 435 -1.28 3.26 -8.56
N LEU A 436 -1.49 2.69 -9.73
CA LEU A 436 -2.82 2.45 -10.31
C LEU A 436 -3.40 1.13 -9.80
N SER A 437 -2.57 0.08 -9.80
CA SER A 437 -2.92 -1.25 -9.33
C SER A 437 -1.69 -2.13 -9.21
N PHE A 438 -1.79 -3.23 -8.44
CA PHE A 438 -0.72 -4.19 -8.31
C PHE A 438 -1.21 -5.62 -8.16
N THR A 439 -0.36 -6.57 -8.60
CA THR A 439 -0.62 -8.00 -8.58
C THR A 439 0.60 -8.74 -8.07
N THR A 440 0.39 -9.73 -7.20
CA THR A 440 1.48 -10.49 -6.55
C THR A 440 1.52 -11.92 -7.08
N ILE A 441 2.73 -12.39 -7.37
CA ILE A 441 3.01 -13.76 -7.81
C ILE A 441 3.37 -14.62 -6.60
N ASN A 442 2.82 -15.83 -6.54
CA ASN A 442 3.19 -16.88 -5.60
C ASN A 442 4.39 -17.66 -6.16
N ILE A 443 5.61 -17.17 -5.92
CA ILE A 443 6.81 -17.83 -6.42
C ILE A 443 7.09 -19.17 -5.71
N VAL A 444 6.57 -19.36 -4.51
CA VAL A 444 6.71 -20.61 -3.75
C VAL A 444 6.00 -21.76 -4.48
N LYS A 445 4.76 -21.54 -4.91
CA LYS A 445 4.01 -22.53 -5.69
C LYS A 445 4.75 -22.98 -6.94
N LEU A 446 5.31 -22.01 -7.68
CA LEU A 446 6.08 -22.29 -8.89
C LEU A 446 7.32 -23.16 -8.59
N ALA A 447 7.97 -22.91 -7.45
CA ALA A 447 9.13 -23.68 -7.00
C ALA A 447 8.75 -25.10 -6.53
N ILE A 448 7.63 -25.25 -5.81
CA ILE A 448 7.12 -26.57 -5.39
C ILE A 448 6.78 -27.43 -6.63
N GLU A 449 6.11 -26.84 -7.61
CA GLU A 449 5.80 -27.55 -8.86
C GLU A 449 7.06 -27.97 -9.61
N ALA A 450 8.05 -27.08 -9.72
CA ALA A 450 9.33 -27.41 -10.35
C ALA A 450 10.07 -28.52 -9.57
N MET A 451 10.00 -28.49 -8.23
CA MET A 451 10.56 -29.55 -7.36
C MET A 451 9.89 -30.92 -7.58
N ASN A 452 8.58 -30.92 -7.79
CA ASN A 452 7.83 -32.16 -8.04
C ASN A 452 8.02 -32.72 -9.46
N GLU A 453 8.27 -31.83 -10.43
CA GLU A 453 8.47 -32.23 -11.83
C GLU A 453 9.92 -32.68 -12.13
N GLU A 454 10.91 -32.10 -11.44
CA GLU A 454 12.33 -32.30 -11.74
C GLU A 454 13.14 -32.65 -10.48
N SER A 455 13.76 -33.82 -10.50
CA SER A 455 14.63 -34.26 -9.40
C SER A 455 16.04 -33.66 -9.45
N VAL A 456 16.54 -33.36 -10.66
CA VAL A 456 17.87 -32.75 -10.87
C VAL A 456 17.80 -31.27 -10.61
N LYS A 457 18.70 -30.76 -9.75
CA LYS A 457 18.71 -29.38 -9.28
C LYS A 457 18.73 -28.35 -10.43
N GLU A 458 19.62 -28.54 -11.40
CA GLU A 458 19.82 -27.63 -12.54
C GLU A 458 18.55 -27.56 -13.42
N GLU A 459 17.96 -28.70 -13.72
CA GLU A 459 16.71 -28.78 -14.51
C GLU A 459 15.52 -28.24 -13.73
N ARG A 460 15.47 -28.45 -12.41
CA ARG A 460 14.47 -27.86 -11.50
C ARG A 460 14.52 -26.34 -11.55
N ILE A 461 15.70 -25.74 -11.42
CA ILE A 461 15.89 -24.29 -11.50
C ILE A 461 15.46 -23.77 -12.88
N LYS A 462 15.85 -24.44 -13.95
CA LYS A 462 15.46 -24.08 -15.31
C LYS A 462 13.93 -24.14 -15.49
N LYS A 463 13.28 -25.18 -14.99
CA LYS A 463 11.83 -25.35 -15.01
C LYS A 463 11.13 -24.26 -14.21
N PHE A 464 11.66 -23.91 -13.06
CA PHE A 464 11.15 -22.79 -12.25
C PHE A 464 11.16 -21.47 -13.03
N PHE A 465 12.26 -21.12 -13.71
CA PHE A 465 12.31 -19.90 -14.52
C PHE A 465 11.30 -19.89 -15.67
N GLN A 466 11.05 -21.03 -16.31
CA GLN A 466 10.00 -21.13 -17.32
C GLN A 466 8.61 -20.83 -16.77
N LYS A 467 8.29 -21.41 -15.59
CA LYS A 467 7.02 -21.16 -14.89
C LYS A 467 6.94 -19.70 -14.40
N LEU A 468 8.03 -19.13 -13.95
CA LEU A 468 8.12 -17.75 -13.51
C LEU A 468 7.85 -16.78 -14.66
N ASP A 469 8.43 -17.00 -15.84
CA ASP A 469 8.21 -16.18 -17.03
C ASP A 469 6.73 -16.23 -17.46
N TRP A 470 6.10 -17.38 -17.38
CA TRP A 470 4.67 -17.52 -17.64
C TRP A 470 3.83 -16.71 -16.63
N ALA A 471 4.12 -16.85 -15.32
CA ALA A 471 3.37 -16.16 -14.28
C ALA A 471 3.54 -14.62 -14.36
N LEU A 472 4.75 -14.14 -14.69
CA LEU A 472 5.02 -12.72 -14.95
C LEU A 472 4.20 -12.21 -16.14
N GLY A 473 4.12 -12.99 -17.23
CA GLY A 473 3.29 -12.64 -18.40
C GLY A 473 1.81 -12.54 -18.08
N ILE A 474 1.28 -13.48 -17.26
CA ILE A 474 -0.13 -13.45 -16.81
C ILE A 474 -0.39 -12.24 -15.90
N ALA A 475 0.52 -11.92 -14.96
CA ALA A 475 0.39 -10.76 -14.09
C ALA A 475 0.42 -9.45 -14.89
N ALA A 476 1.32 -9.31 -15.85
CA ALA A 476 1.39 -8.14 -16.73
C ALA A 476 0.13 -7.99 -17.59
N LYS A 477 -0.36 -9.07 -18.16
CA LYS A 477 -1.62 -9.09 -18.91
C LYS A 477 -2.80 -8.63 -18.04
N GLN A 478 -2.92 -9.15 -16.84
CA GLN A 478 -3.98 -8.78 -15.89
C GLN A 478 -3.94 -7.29 -15.55
N LEU A 479 -2.75 -6.73 -15.29
CA LEU A 479 -2.57 -5.32 -15.00
C LEU A 479 -2.93 -4.44 -16.19
N ASN A 480 -2.58 -4.85 -17.41
CA ASN A 480 -2.97 -4.16 -18.62
C ASN A 480 -4.49 -4.20 -18.85
N GLU A 481 -5.14 -5.35 -18.65
CA GLU A 481 -6.61 -5.46 -18.72
C GLU A 481 -7.30 -4.54 -17.72
N ARG A 482 -6.76 -4.42 -16.48
CA ARG A 482 -7.28 -3.49 -15.47
C ARG A 482 -7.03 -2.03 -15.85
N PHE A 483 -5.87 -1.70 -16.41
CA PHE A 483 -5.58 -0.37 -16.94
C PHE A 483 -6.57 0.03 -18.04
N ASP A 484 -6.81 -0.85 -19.01
CA ASP A 484 -7.77 -0.62 -20.11
C ASP A 484 -9.20 -0.41 -19.60
N PHE A 485 -9.56 -1.03 -18.50
CA PHE A 485 -10.84 -0.81 -17.83
C PHE A 485 -10.85 0.52 -17.05
N GLN A 486 -9.80 0.83 -16.30
CA GLN A 486 -9.69 2.05 -15.48
C GLN A 486 -9.67 3.32 -16.35
N LYS A 487 -8.95 3.31 -17.49
CA LYS A 487 -8.79 4.48 -18.37
C LYS A 487 -10.12 5.03 -18.93
N THR A 488 -11.17 4.21 -18.93
CA THR A 488 -12.53 4.63 -19.38
C THR A 488 -13.30 5.40 -18.31
N ALA A 489 -12.72 5.63 -17.12
CA ALA A 489 -13.34 6.48 -16.12
C ALA A 489 -13.36 7.94 -16.57
N LEU A 490 -14.38 8.68 -16.19
CA LEU A 490 -14.50 10.11 -16.50
C LEU A 490 -13.87 10.95 -15.39
N LYS A 491 -13.30 12.11 -15.73
CA LYS A 491 -12.76 13.08 -14.77
C LYS A 491 -13.74 13.37 -13.63
N LYS A 492 -15.02 13.59 -13.94
CA LYS A 492 -16.07 13.88 -12.96
C LYS A 492 -16.30 12.80 -11.89
N GLN A 493 -15.76 11.58 -12.10
CA GLN A 493 -15.78 10.52 -11.08
C GLN A 493 -14.71 10.73 -10.00
N PHE A 494 -13.77 11.65 -10.24
CA PHE A 494 -12.66 12.01 -9.36
C PHE A 494 -12.59 13.53 -9.19
N PRO A 495 -13.58 14.15 -8.54
CA PRO A 495 -13.76 15.60 -8.54
C PRO A 495 -12.62 16.37 -7.89
N LEU A 496 -11.83 15.76 -7.01
CA LEU A 496 -10.65 16.37 -6.42
C LEU A 496 -9.35 15.81 -7.01
N LEU A 497 -9.21 14.48 -7.05
CA LEU A 497 -7.98 13.81 -7.51
C LEU A 497 -7.62 14.25 -8.94
N MET A 498 -8.58 14.27 -9.87
CA MET A 498 -8.39 14.67 -11.26
C MET A 498 -8.62 16.17 -11.51
N ASN A 499 -8.70 16.98 -10.46
CA ASN A 499 -8.76 18.44 -10.54
C ASN A 499 -7.41 19.07 -10.15
N GLY A 500 -6.33 18.60 -10.75
CA GLY A 500 -4.97 19.13 -10.59
C GLY A 500 -4.11 18.45 -9.53
N LEU A 501 -4.62 17.48 -8.74
CA LEU A 501 -3.79 16.71 -7.83
C LEU A 501 -3.03 15.61 -8.55
N TRP A 502 -3.68 14.87 -9.44
CA TRP A 502 -2.99 13.92 -10.29
C TRP A 502 -2.20 14.66 -11.38
N LEU A 503 -0.97 14.24 -11.60
CA LEU A 503 -0.05 14.93 -12.53
C LEU A 503 -0.64 15.02 -13.94
N GLY A 504 -0.82 16.25 -14.43
CA GLY A 504 -1.39 16.57 -15.75
C GLY A 504 -2.91 16.60 -15.83
N SER A 505 -3.63 16.29 -14.75
CA SER A 505 -5.10 16.26 -14.73
C SER A 505 -5.77 17.64 -14.82
N ASP A 506 -5.02 18.71 -14.58
CA ASP A 506 -5.45 20.09 -14.78
C ASP A 506 -5.83 20.42 -16.25
N LYS A 507 -5.42 19.58 -17.20
CA LYS A 507 -5.70 19.73 -18.63
C LYS A 507 -6.98 19.02 -19.10
N LEU A 508 -7.63 18.25 -18.22
CA LEU A 508 -8.83 17.49 -18.56
C LEU A 508 -10.09 18.33 -18.40
N ASP A 509 -11.05 18.15 -19.32
CA ASP A 509 -12.42 18.63 -19.17
C ASP A 509 -13.28 17.59 -18.42
N ASP A 510 -14.39 18.02 -17.81
CA ASP A 510 -15.21 17.17 -16.93
C ASP A 510 -15.77 15.89 -17.58
N ASN A 511 -15.96 15.92 -18.89
CA ASN A 511 -16.43 14.77 -19.66
C ASN A 511 -15.31 13.97 -20.32
N ASP A 512 -14.05 14.38 -20.16
CA ASP A 512 -12.93 13.62 -20.66
C ASP A 512 -12.73 12.34 -19.84
N THR A 513 -12.23 11.30 -20.50
CA THR A 513 -11.68 10.14 -19.80
C THR A 513 -10.33 10.49 -19.19
N ILE A 514 -9.95 9.76 -18.14
CA ILE A 514 -8.64 9.95 -17.49
C ILE A 514 -7.47 9.30 -18.25
N GLU A 515 -7.73 8.70 -19.44
CA GLU A 515 -6.76 7.94 -20.23
C GLU A 515 -5.44 8.68 -20.46
N SER A 516 -5.52 9.95 -20.87
CA SER A 516 -4.33 10.75 -21.25
C SER A 516 -3.35 11.01 -20.09
N VAL A 517 -3.79 10.88 -18.83
CA VAL A 517 -2.98 11.15 -17.64
C VAL A 517 -2.63 9.90 -16.85
N MET A 518 -3.23 8.75 -17.19
CA MET A 518 -3.00 7.51 -16.43
C MET A 518 -1.56 6.99 -16.51
N ASN A 519 -0.85 7.25 -17.61
CA ASN A 519 0.56 6.86 -17.72
C ASN A 519 1.51 7.61 -16.77
N GLN A 520 1.01 8.57 -15.99
CA GLN A 520 1.78 9.15 -14.88
C GLN A 520 1.81 8.21 -13.66
N GLY A 521 0.89 7.26 -13.54
CA GLY A 521 0.87 6.23 -12.51
C GLY A 521 1.70 5.00 -12.86
N THR A 522 1.77 4.05 -11.92
CA THR A 522 2.52 2.80 -12.06
C THR A 522 1.62 1.57 -11.96
N LEU A 523 1.97 0.52 -12.70
CA LEU A 523 1.43 -0.83 -12.58
C LEU A 523 2.50 -1.71 -11.93
N SER A 524 2.20 -2.32 -10.78
CA SER A 524 3.25 -3.03 -10.04
C SER A 524 3.02 -4.54 -10.01
N ILE A 525 4.10 -5.29 -10.29
CA ILE A 525 4.13 -6.75 -10.09
C ILE A 525 4.97 -7.01 -8.84
N GLY A 526 4.38 -7.74 -7.89
CA GLY A 526 5.03 -8.12 -6.65
C GLY A 526 5.21 -9.62 -6.50
N PHE A 527 5.85 -10.03 -5.41
CA PHE A 527 6.08 -11.44 -5.07
C PHE A 527 6.09 -11.67 -3.56
N ILE A 528 5.93 -12.93 -3.16
CA ILE A 528 6.03 -13.39 -1.77
C ILE A 528 6.79 -14.70 -1.73
N GLY A 529 7.58 -14.93 -0.65
CA GLY A 529 8.11 -16.24 -0.28
C GLY A 529 9.43 -16.58 -0.96
N LEU A 530 10.36 -15.62 -1.11
CA LEU A 530 11.69 -15.93 -1.66
C LEU A 530 12.41 -17.01 -0.84
N ALA A 531 12.32 -16.96 0.49
CA ALA A 531 12.97 -17.93 1.37
C ALA A 531 12.45 -19.35 1.11
N GLU A 532 11.14 -19.55 1.14
CA GLU A 532 10.49 -20.85 0.90
C GLU A 532 10.68 -21.33 -0.55
N CYS A 533 10.70 -20.40 -1.52
CA CYS A 533 11.04 -20.70 -2.91
C CYS A 533 12.46 -21.29 -3.02
N LEU A 534 13.45 -20.68 -2.38
CA LEU A 534 14.83 -21.15 -2.39
C LEU A 534 14.97 -22.51 -1.66
N ILE A 535 14.26 -22.71 -0.56
CA ILE A 535 14.22 -24.03 0.13
C ILE A 535 13.66 -25.11 -0.81
N ALA A 536 12.58 -24.82 -1.54
CA ALA A 536 12.03 -25.77 -2.51
C ALA A 536 13.00 -26.08 -3.65
N LEU A 537 13.77 -25.08 -4.11
CA LEU A 537 14.70 -25.25 -5.24
C LEU A 537 16.01 -25.94 -4.84
N ILE A 538 16.60 -25.55 -3.70
CA ILE A 538 17.96 -25.99 -3.33
C ILE A 538 18.14 -26.42 -1.86
N GLY A 539 17.06 -26.43 -1.06
CA GLY A 539 17.05 -26.91 0.33
C GLY A 539 17.52 -25.91 1.39
N LYS A 540 17.84 -24.67 1.03
CA LYS A 540 18.28 -23.59 1.94
C LYS A 540 17.75 -22.23 1.49
N HIS A 541 17.47 -21.33 2.45
CA HIS A 541 17.12 -19.96 2.12
C HIS A 541 18.36 -19.03 2.08
N HIS A 542 18.17 -17.84 1.54
CA HIS A 542 19.23 -16.87 1.26
C HIS A 542 19.98 -16.32 2.50
N GLY A 543 19.42 -16.44 3.70
CA GLY A 543 20.13 -16.11 4.94
C GLY A 543 21.12 -17.19 5.41
N GLU A 544 21.01 -18.43 4.88
CA GLU A 544 21.79 -19.59 5.35
C GLU A 544 23.02 -19.91 4.50
N SER A 545 23.03 -19.54 3.21
CA SER A 545 24.13 -19.86 2.32
C SER A 545 24.32 -18.86 1.19
N GLU A 546 25.58 -18.70 0.76
CA GLU A 546 25.95 -17.85 -0.38
C GLU A 546 25.29 -18.33 -1.69
N GLU A 547 25.24 -19.64 -1.92
CA GLU A 547 24.58 -20.23 -3.08
C GLU A 547 23.09 -19.84 -3.16
N ALA A 548 22.39 -19.88 -2.02
CA ALA A 548 21.00 -19.47 -1.96
C ALA A 548 20.83 -17.97 -2.16
N GLN A 549 21.76 -17.16 -1.64
CA GLN A 549 21.79 -15.72 -1.87
C GLN A 549 22.02 -15.39 -3.35
N GLU A 550 22.96 -16.03 -4.02
CA GLU A 550 23.23 -15.85 -5.45
C GLU A 550 22.02 -16.23 -6.31
N LEU A 551 21.39 -17.39 -6.00
CA LEU A 551 20.18 -17.81 -6.71
C LEU A 551 19.01 -16.84 -6.45
N GLY A 552 18.85 -16.37 -5.21
CA GLY A 552 17.85 -15.37 -4.84
C GLY A 552 18.01 -14.07 -5.63
N LEU A 553 19.23 -13.55 -5.69
CA LEU A 553 19.54 -12.35 -6.49
C LEU A 553 19.29 -12.56 -7.98
N ARG A 554 19.62 -13.75 -8.52
CA ARG A 554 19.33 -14.10 -9.90
C ARG A 554 17.82 -14.17 -10.18
N ILE A 555 17.01 -14.68 -9.26
CA ILE A 555 15.55 -14.70 -9.39
C ILE A 555 15.00 -13.28 -9.40
N ILE A 556 15.37 -12.47 -8.41
CA ILE A 556 14.83 -11.11 -8.25
C ILE A 556 15.28 -10.17 -9.37
N SER A 557 16.55 -10.24 -9.80
CA SER A 557 17.02 -9.46 -10.94
C SER A 557 16.33 -9.86 -12.25
N HIS A 558 16.09 -11.16 -12.47
CA HIS A 558 15.33 -11.65 -13.63
C HIS A 558 13.89 -11.13 -13.63
N MET A 559 13.20 -11.18 -12.48
CA MET A 559 11.86 -10.63 -12.36
C MET A 559 11.83 -9.13 -12.67
N ALA A 560 12.77 -8.37 -12.09
CA ALA A 560 12.87 -6.93 -12.32
C ALA A 560 13.13 -6.59 -13.80
N GLU A 561 14.03 -7.34 -14.47
CA GLU A 561 14.32 -7.18 -15.89
C GLU A 561 13.07 -7.43 -16.75
N LYS A 562 12.35 -8.53 -16.50
CA LYS A 562 11.10 -8.85 -17.23
C LYS A 562 10.04 -7.78 -17.01
N VAL A 563 9.84 -7.32 -15.77
CA VAL A 563 8.88 -6.26 -15.44
C VAL A 563 9.24 -4.94 -16.14
N ASN A 564 10.52 -4.59 -16.18
CA ASN A 564 10.98 -3.41 -16.92
C ASN A 564 10.75 -3.53 -18.44
N GLY A 565 10.85 -4.75 -19.00
CA GLY A 565 10.55 -5.03 -20.40
C GLY A 565 9.06 -4.87 -20.74
N PHE A 566 8.15 -5.14 -19.80
CA PHE A 566 6.72 -4.91 -20.01
C PHE A 566 6.36 -3.44 -20.21
N ALA A 567 7.16 -2.51 -19.65
CA ALA A 567 6.94 -1.09 -19.89
C ALA A 567 7.08 -0.71 -21.38
N GLU A 568 7.97 -1.38 -22.11
CA GLU A 568 8.14 -1.19 -23.54
C GLU A 568 7.03 -1.90 -24.34
N THR A 569 6.63 -3.09 -23.88
CA THR A 569 5.58 -3.89 -24.56
C THR A 569 4.20 -3.23 -24.47
N TYR A 570 3.83 -2.75 -23.29
CA TYR A 570 2.49 -2.20 -23.02
C TYR A 570 2.42 -0.66 -23.03
N GLN A 571 3.59 0.01 -23.13
CA GLN A 571 3.68 1.47 -23.07
C GLN A 571 3.12 2.09 -21.78
N HIS A 572 3.37 1.44 -20.63
CA HIS A 572 2.97 1.87 -19.29
C HIS A 572 4.14 1.78 -18.31
N ASN A 573 4.10 2.53 -17.21
CA ASN A 573 5.09 2.45 -16.13
C ASN A 573 4.91 1.16 -15.33
N PHE A 574 5.46 0.04 -15.80
CA PHE A 574 5.56 -1.17 -15.00
C PHE A 574 6.69 -1.06 -13.98
N THR A 575 6.44 -1.53 -12.76
CA THR A 575 7.39 -1.47 -11.64
C THR A 575 7.36 -2.77 -10.82
N PHE A 576 8.44 -3.06 -10.13
CA PHE A 576 8.63 -4.30 -9.37
C PHE A 576 8.58 -4.05 -7.87
N LEU A 577 7.76 -4.79 -7.13
CA LEU A 577 7.38 -4.53 -5.74
C LEU A 577 7.77 -5.68 -4.80
N ALA A 578 8.44 -5.36 -3.70
CA ALA A 578 8.47 -6.22 -2.53
C ALA A 578 7.09 -6.13 -1.84
N THR A 579 6.19 -7.09 -2.12
CA THR A 579 4.77 -6.99 -1.74
C THR A 579 4.56 -6.80 -0.24
N PRO A 580 3.79 -5.81 0.21
CA PRO A 580 3.30 -5.73 1.58
C PRO A 580 2.16 -6.75 1.78
N ALA A 581 2.49 -7.93 2.29
CA ALA A 581 1.55 -9.03 2.38
C ALA A 581 0.96 -9.15 3.79
N GLU A 582 -0.18 -8.53 4.03
CA GLU A 582 -0.90 -8.70 5.29
C GLU A 582 -1.57 -10.08 5.39
N GLY A 583 -2.74 -10.24 4.80
CA GLY A 583 -3.46 -11.52 4.77
C GLY A 583 -2.95 -12.49 3.71
N LEU A 584 -2.25 -11.98 2.69
CA LEU A 584 -1.88 -12.78 1.52
C LEU A 584 -0.83 -13.86 1.84
N SER A 585 0.11 -13.59 2.75
CA SER A 585 1.12 -14.57 3.17
C SER A 585 0.48 -15.85 3.70
N GLY A 586 -0.50 -15.74 4.59
CA GLY A 586 -1.25 -16.90 5.12
C GLY A 586 -2.21 -17.52 4.09
N LYS A 587 -2.83 -16.70 3.24
CA LYS A 587 -3.74 -17.18 2.20
C LYS A 587 -3.05 -18.07 1.15
N PHE A 588 -1.88 -17.67 0.70
CA PHE A 588 -1.07 -18.48 -0.23
C PHE A 588 -0.66 -19.80 0.41
N THR A 589 -0.10 -19.75 1.60
CA THR A 589 0.36 -20.94 2.33
C THR A 589 -0.77 -21.93 2.58
N LYS A 590 -1.92 -21.47 3.08
CA LYS A 590 -3.09 -22.31 3.37
C LYS A 590 -3.59 -23.05 2.13
N ARG A 591 -3.60 -22.39 0.96
CA ARG A 591 -4.03 -23.00 -0.30
C ARG A 591 -2.99 -23.98 -0.85
N ASP A 592 -1.71 -23.64 -0.79
CA ASP A 592 -0.63 -24.52 -1.25
C ASP A 592 -0.49 -25.75 -0.35
N ARG A 593 -0.63 -25.60 0.98
CA ARG A 593 -0.69 -26.73 1.92
C ARG A 593 -1.85 -27.67 1.59
N LYS A 594 -3.00 -27.14 1.20
CA LYS A 594 -4.14 -27.98 0.77
C LYS A 594 -3.83 -28.76 -0.51
N THR A 595 -3.03 -28.21 -1.42
CA THR A 595 -2.71 -28.80 -2.71
C THR A 595 -1.54 -29.79 -2.62
N PHE A 596 -0.47 -29.43 -1.88
CA PHE A 596 0.80 -30.17 -1.87
C PHE A 596 1.08 -30.88 -0.54
N GLY A 597 0.25 -30.69 0.48
CA GLY A 597 0.51 -31.18 1.82
C GLY A 597 1.46 -30.28 2.62
N VAL A 598 1.87 -30.78 3.79
CA VAL A 598 2.85 -30.13 4.66
C VAL A 598 4.25 -30.49 4.18
N LEU A 599 4.98 -29.51 3.69
CA LEU A 599 6.37 -29.63 3.23
C LEU A 599 7.28 -28.89 4.22
N PRO A 600 8.24 -29.58 4.89
CA PRO A 600 9.12 -28.99 5.89
C PRO A 600 9.90 -27.79 5.36
N GLY A 601 9.87 -26.68 6.09
CA GLY A 601 10.52 -25.40 5.72
C GLY A 601 9.84 -24.64 4.58
N ILE A 602 8.74 -25.16 4.01
CA ILE A 602 8.05 -24.53 2.88
C ILE A 602 6.60 -24.23 3.25
N THR A 603 5.77 -25.26 3.53
CA THR A 603 4.34 -25.08 3.83
C THR A 603 3.97 -25.49 5.25
N ASP A 604 4.93 -25.77 6.11
CA ASP A 604 4.74 -26.20 7.50
C ASP A 604 4.34 -25.06 8.46
N LYS A 605 4.62 -23.80 8.10
CA LYS A 605 4.17 -22.61 8.84
C LYS A 605 2.86 -22.05 8.27
N ASP A 606 2.13 -21.24 9.04
CA ASP A 606 0.84 -20.67 8.62
C ASP A 606 0.98 -19.39 7.76
N TYR A 607 2.20 -19.08 7.35
CA TYR A 607 2.53 -17.93 6.51
C TYR A 607 3.75 -18.23 5.62
N TYR A 608 3.88 -17.48 4.52
CA TYR A 608 5.12 -17.36 3.76
C TYR A 608 5.85 -16.09 4.15
N THR A 609 7.17 -16.13 4.09
CA THR A 609 8.02 -14.96 4.33
C THR A 609 7.68 -13.83 3.35
N ASN A 610 7.60 -12.60 3.84
CA ASN A 610 7.35 -11.45 2.98
C ASN A 610 8.51 -11.21 2.02
N SER A 611 8.19 -11.12 0.72
CA SER A 611 9.10 -10.67 -0.34
C SER A 611 10.50 -11.29 -0.26
N SER A 612 11.52 -10.44 -0.22
CA SER A 612 12.96 -10.78 -0.16
C SER A 612 13.54 -10.78 1.26
N HIS A 613 12.71 -10.69 2.30
CA HIS A 613 13.20 -10.77 3.68
C HIS A 613 13.75 -12.15 4.02
N VAL A 614 14.71 -12.19 4.94
CA VAL A 614 15.02 -13.44 5.63
C VAL A 614 13.85 -13.85 6.53
N PRO A 615 13.61 -15.15 6.77
CA PRO A 615 12.53 -15.59 7.63
C PRO A 615 12.57 -14.94 9.01
N VAL A 616 11.41 -14.55 9.54
CA VAL A 616 11.31 -13.86 10.84
C VAL A 616 11.82 -14.68 12.02
N TYR A 617 11.90 -16.00 11.88
CA TYR A 617 12.45 -16.93 12.87
C TYR A 617 13.96 -17.15 12.71
N PHE A 618 14.61 -16.54 11.71
CA PHE A 618 16.03 -16.73 11.46
C PHE A 618 16.86 -15.82 12.38
N HIS A 619 17.65 -16.44 13.26
CA HIS A 619 18.54 -15.72 14.18
C HIS A 619 19.74 -15.14 13.43
N CYS A 620 19.85 -13.85 13.39
CA CYS A 620 20.97 -13.13 12.79
C CYS A 620 21.18 -11.76 13.43
N THR A 621 22.36 -11.18 13.24
CA THR A 621 22.63 -9.80 13.65
C THR A 621 21.94 -8.82 12.68
N PRO A 622 21.65 -7.56 13.09
CA PRO A 622 21.16 -6.52 12.19
C PRO A 622 22.06 -6.29 10.97
N GLU A 623 23.37 -6.39 11.17
CA GLU A 623 24.37 -6.24 10.10
C GLU A 623 24.32 -7.40 9.09
N HIS A 624 24.23 -8.65 9.57
CA HIS A 624 24.09 -9.81 8.69
C HIS A 624 22.80 -9.70 7.86
N LYS A 625 21.68 -9.33 8.49
CA LYS A 625 20.41 -9.10 7.81
C LYS A 625 20.54 -8.01 6.74
N ALA A 626 21.15 -6.88 7.07
CA ALA A 626 21.37 -5.79 6.11
C ALA A 626 22.23 -6.20 4.91
N LYS A 627 23.29 -7.00 5.17
CA LYS A 627 24.14 -7.55 4.11
C LYS A 627 23.38 -8.48 3.16
N ILE A 628 22.44 -9.28 3.68
CA ILE A 628 21.63 -10.20 2.88
C ILE A 628 20.51 -9.49 2.13
N GLU A 629 19.75 -8.63 2.80
CA GLU A 629 18.55 -8.00 2.21
C GLU A 629 18.88 -6.78 1.34
N GLY A 630 19.90 -6.00 1.67
CA GLY A 630 20.26 -4.77 0.96
C GLY A 630 20.39 -4.93 -0.56
N PRO A 631 21.11 -5.95 -1.08
CA PRO A 631 21.31 -6.14 -2.51
C PRO A 631 20.02 -6.33 -3.35
N TYR A 632 18.89 -6.70 -2.73
CA TYR A 632 17.60 -6.85 -3.41
C TYR A 632 16.93 -5.51 -3.69
N HIS A 633 17.10 -4.53 -2.79
CA HIS A 633 16.33 -3.29 -2.77
C HIS A 633 16.47 -2.46 -4.05
N LYS A 634 17.64 -2.47 -4.69
CA LYS A 634 17.86 -1.77 -5.96
C LYS A 634 16.97 -2.27 -7.12
N TYR A 635 16.51 -3.51 -7.03
CA TYR A 635 15.62 -4.11 -8.04
C TYR A 635 14.14 -3.78 -7.76
N GLU A 636 13.78 -3.58 -6.50
CA GLU A 636 12.41 -3.40 -6.02
C GLU A 636 11.97 -1.93 -6.10
N ASN A 637 11.92 -1.41 -7.32
CA ASN A 637 11.72 0.02 -7.61
C ASN A 637 10.30 0.56 -7.31
N ALA A 638 9.31 -0.33 -7.09
CA ALA A 638 7.98 0.04 -6.63
C ALA A 638 7.86 0.14 -5.10
N GLY A 639 8.87 -0.34 -4.38
CA GLY A 639 8.94 -0.23 -2.92
C GLY A 639 9.46 -1.49 -2.24
N HIS A 640 10.19 -1.24 -1.16
CA HIS A 640 10.77 -2.22 -0.26
C HIS A 640 10.86 -1.63 1.14
N ILE A 641 11.16 -2.45 2.14
CA ILE A 641 11.42 -1.99 3.49
C ILE A 641 12.35 -2.96 4.20
N PHE A 642 13.30 -2.43 4.97
CA PHE A 642 14.18 -3.18 5.84
C PHE A 642 13.66 -3.09 7.29
N TYR A 643 13.54 -4.23 7.97
CA TYR A 643 13.11 -4.29 9.36
C TYR A 643 14.20 -4.82 10.26
N VAL A 644 14.39 -4.18 11.41
CA VAL A 644 15.19 -4.71 12.50
C VAL A 644 14.32 -4.81 13.75
N GLU A 645 14.23 -6.02 14.30
CA GLU A 645 13.58 -6.27 15.59
C GLU A 645 14.64 -6.13 16.68
N ILE A 646 14.49 -5.14 17.59
CA ILE A 646 15.40 -4.91 18.70
C ILE A 646 14.77 -5.31 20.04
N ASP A 647 15.62 -5.71 20.97
CA ASP A 647 15.24 -6.11 22.34
C ASP A 647 15.27 -4.91 23.29
N GLY A 648 14.39 -4.94 24.29
CA GLY A 648 14.36 -3.98 25.37
C GLY A 648 13.85 -2.59 25.03
N ASP A 649 14.01 -1.66 25.98
CA ASP A 649 13.56 -0.27 25.85
C ASP A 649 14.64 0.62 25.21
N ALA A 650 14.50 0.89 23.92
CA ALA A 650 15.40 1.79 23.18
C ALA A 650 15.24 3.28 23.54
N THR A 651 14.24 3.67 24.33
CA THR A 651 13.94 5.08 24.65
C THR A 651 15.15 5.80 25.27
N HIS A 652 15.97 5.08 26.01
CA HIS A 652 17.18 5.61 26.65
C HIS A 652 18.47 5.38 25.84
N ASN A 653 18.37 4.76 24.64
CA ASN A 653 19.50 4.47 23.77
C ASN A 653 19.15 4.78 22.28
N PRO A 654 18.89 6.05 21.94
CA PRO A 654 18.59 6.45 20.56
C PRO A 654 19.76 6.17 19.60
N GLU A 655 20.99 6.04 20.09
CA GLU A 655 22.17 5.66 19.33
C GLU A 655 22.04 4.26 18.70
N ALA A 656 21.26 3.35 19.32
CA ALA A 656 20.97 2.06 18.70
C ALA A 656 20.18 2.22 17.41
N ILE A 657 19.20 3.13 17.36
CA ILE A 657 18.47 3.46 16.15
C ILE A 657 19.40 4.07 15.09
N MET A 658 20.28 5.00 15.50
CA MET A 658 21.23 5.64 14.60
C MET A 658 22.16 4.60 13.94
N ARG A 659 22.68 3.63 14.71
CA ARG A 659 23.51 2.54 14.16
C ARG A 659 22.78 1.70 13.11
N ILE A 660 21.49 1.40 13.32
CA ILE A 660 20.67 0.68 12.33
C ILE A 660 20.52 1.52 11.06
N VAL A 661 20.28 2.82 11.20
CA VAL A 661 20.20 3.73 10.04
C VAL A 661 21.56 3.85 9.32
N ASP A 662 22.67 3.77 10.04
CA ASP A 662 24.02 3.74 9.43
C ASP A 662 24.28 2.42 8.67
N LEU A 663 23.72 1.28 9.13
CA LEU A 663 23.74 0.03 8.35
C LEU A 663 22.95 0.15 7.04
N MET A 664 21.85 0.91 7.03
CA MET A 664 21.11 1.17 5.79
C MET A 664 22.00 1.89 4.77
N ASP A 665 22.75 2.88 5.19
CA ASP A 665 23.69 3.57 4.31
C ASP A 665 24.82 2.64 3.84
N LYS A 666 25.42 1.87 4.75
CA LYS A 666 26.51 0.94 4.46
C LYS A 666 26.14 -0.13 3.43
N TYR A 667 24.92 -0.62 3.45
CA TYR A 667 24.44 -1.73 2.59
C TYR A 667 23.46 -1.28 1.49
N ASP A 668 23.45 0.01 1.15
CA ASP A 668 22.63 0.60 0.08
C ASP A 668 21.13 0.33 0.24
N ILE A 669 20.64 0.39 1.48
CA ILE A 669 19.22 0.20 1.82
C ILE A 669 18.50 1.55 1.75
N GLY A 670 17.46 1.64 0.91
CA GLY A 670 16.76 2.90 0.65
C GLY A 670 15.68 3.25 1.64
N TYR A 671 15.06 2.27 2.31
CA TYR A 671 13.98 2.51 3.26
C TYR A 671 13.96 1.46 4.35
N GLY A 672 13.80 1.87 5.59
CA GLY A 672 13.84 0.95 6.72
C GLY A 672 13.11 1.46 7.96
N SER A 673 12.89 0.53 8.88
CA SER A 673 12.17 0.74 10.13
C SER A 673 12.75 -0.11 11.25
N VAL A 674 12.68 0.40 12.48
CA VAL A 674 13.09 -0.33 13.66
C VAL A 674 11.85 -0.73 14.45
N ASN A 675 11.75 -2.00 14.81
CA ASN A 675 10.67 -2.56 15.59
C ASN A 675 11.17 -2.88 17.02
N HIS A 676 10.29 -2.69 17.98
CA HIS A 676 10.51 -3.06 19.39
C HIS A 676 9.16 -3.33 20.04
N ASN A 677 9.12 -3.89 21.25
CA ASN A 677 7.88 -4.06 21.99
C ASN A 677 7.48 -2.76 22.68
N ARG A 678 6.19 -2.49 22.74
CA ARG A 678 5.65 -1.39 23.53
C ARG A 678 4.26 -1.73 24.05
N ASN A 679 4.18 -1.86 25.36
CA ASN A 679 2.92 -2.02 26.07
C ASN A 679 2.54 -0.73 26.75
N ARG A 680 1.25 -0.45 26.83
CA ARG A 680 0.69 0.66 27.56
C ARG A 680 -0.52 0.24 28.38
N CYS A 681 -0.53 0.60 29.64
CA CYS A 681 -1.72 0.48 30.47
C CYS A 681 -2.71 1.60 30.13
N LEU A 682 -3.91 1.25 29.72
CA LEU A 682 -4.96 2.21 29.38
C LEU A 682 -5.56 2.89 30.62
N ASP A 683 -5.41 2.26 31.81
CA ASP A 683 -5.96 2.79 33.06
C ASP A 683 -5.08 3.90 33.69
N CYS A 684 -3.76 3.74 33.67
CA CYS A 684 -2.85 4.70 34.31
C CYS A 684 -1.78 5.32 33.40
N GLY A 685 -1.71 4.90 32.11
CA GLY A 685 -0.75 5.42 31.15
C GLY A 685 0.69 4.89 31.31
N PHE A 686 0.93 3.92 32.19
CA PHE A 686 2.24 3.29 32.34
C PHE A 686 2.67 2.63 31.02
N GLU A 687 3.92 2.84 30.61
CA GLU A 687 4.50 2.28 29.38
C GLU A 687 5.73 1.44 29.72
N ASN A 688 5.88 0.27 29.07
CA ASN A 688 7.11 -0.53 29.10
C ASN A 688 7.33 -1.28 27.77
N ALA A 689 8.48 -1.93 27.66
CA ALA A 689 8.87 -2.73 26.48
C ALA A 689 8.95 -4.24 26.78
N GLU A 690 8.43 -4.69 27.93
CA GLU A 690 8.45 -6.11 28.29
C GLU A 690 7.55 -6.93 27.36
N GLU A 691 7.93 -8.17 27.12
CA GLU A 691 7.11 -9.12 26.38
C GLU A 691 5.94 -9.61 27.24
N ASP A 692 4.77 -9.84 26.60
CA ASP A 692 3.61 -10.50 27.20
C ASP A 692 3.05 -9.88 28.50
N LEU A 693 3.07 -8.54 28.62
CA LEU A 693 2.49 -7.88 29.76
C LEU A 693 0.95 -8.08 29.80
N THR A 694 0.47 -8.82 30.80
CA THR A 694 -0.97 -9.09 31.01
C THR A 694 -1.59 -8.27 32.13
N GLU A 695 -0.78 -7.69 33.00
CA GLU A 695 -1.20 -6.86 34.13
C GLU A 695 -0.20 -5.73 34.33
N CYS A 696 -0.71 -4.51 34.56
CA CYS A 696 0.14 -3.35 34.78
C CYS A 696 0.91 -3.44 36.12
N PRO A 697 2.25 -3.35 36.12
CA PRO A 697 3.02 -3.40 37.36
C PRO A 697 2.83 -2.16 38.25
N HIS A 698 2.24 -1.07 37.73
CA HIS A 698 2.04 0.17 38.47
C HIS A 698 0.66 0.28 39.14
N CYS A 699 -0.43 -0.08 38.42
CA CYS A 699 -1.79 0.05 38.94
C CYS A 699 -2.57 -1.27 39.02
N HIS A 700 -1.96 -2.39 38.63
CA HIS A 700 -2.59 -3.71 38.55
C HIS A 700 -3.80 -3.79 37.61
N GLY A 701 -3.99 -2.81 36.73
CA GLY A 701 -5.00 -2.82 35.68
C GLY A 701 -4.68 -3.87 34.62
N LYS A 702 -5.72 -4.47 34.06
CA LYS A 702 -5.59 -5.52 33.01
C LYS A 702 -5.87 -4.98 31.59
N HIS A 703 -6.17 -3.72 31.45
CA HIS A 703 -6.39 -3.07 30.17
C HIS A 703 -5.04 -2.67 29.55
N ILE A 704 -4.33 -3.65 29.00
CA ILE A 704 -3.04 -3.43 28.34
C ILE A 704 -3.23 -3.36 26.83
N ASP A 705 -2.75 -2.26 26.24
CA ASP A 705 -2.64 -2.12 24.79
C ASP A 705 -1.21 -2.45 24.35
N THR A 706 -1.08 -3.45 23.48
CA THR A 706 0.22 -3.86 22.95
C THR A 706 0.33 -3.40 21.51
N LEU A 707 1.18 -2.41 21.28
CA LEU A 707 1.43 -1.86 19.97
C LEU A 707 2.45 -2.72 19.21
N GLN A 708 2.06 -3.18 18.04
CA GLN A 708 2.89 -4.02 17.18
C GLN A 708 2.86 -3.50 15.74
N ARG A 709 3.88 -3.86 14.99
CA ARG A 709 3.98 -3.52 13.57
C ARG A 709 3.56 -4.69 12.68
N ILE A 710 2.68 -4.41 11.73
CA ILE A 710 2.31 -5.35 10.68
C ILE A 710 2.81 -4.79 9.33
N THR A 711 3.61 -5.54 8.60
CA THR A 711 4.10 -5.25 7.23
C THR A 711 4.59 -3.82 6.93
N GLY A 712 4.78 -2.96 7.93
CA GLY A 712 5.32 -1.61 7.76
C GLY A 712 4.56 -0.48 8.43
N TYR A 713 3.38 -0.73 8.99
CA TYR A 713 2.63 0.24 9.78
C TYR A 713 2.22 -0.33 11.13
N LEU A 714 1.82 0.56 12.03
CA LEU A 714 1.44 0.19 13.39
C LEU A 714 -0.03 -0.24 13.43
N VAL A 715 -0.33 -1.16 14.36
CA VAL A 715 -1.71 -1.55 14.69
C VAL A 715 -1.81 -1.64 16.21
N GLY A 716 -2.76 -0.92 16.79
CA GLY A 716 -2.92 -0.80 18.24
C GLY A 716 -3.39 -2.08 18.92
N THR A 717 -4.02 -3.03 18.22
CA THR A 717 -4.48 -4.28 18.82
C THR A 717 -4.29 -5.47 17.88
N THR A 718 -3.69 -6.53 18.40
CA THR A 718 -3.42 -7.76 17.64
C THR A 718 -4.67 -8.63 17.43
N ASN A 719 -5.75 -8.40 18.15
CA ASN A 719 -6.99 -9.19 18.05
C ASN A 719 -7.68 -9.06 16.68
N ARG A 720 -7.33 -8.05 15.89
CA ARG A 720 -7.80 -7.85 14.50
C ARG A 720 -6.89 -8.48 13.44
N TRP A 721 -5.78 -9.09 13.86
CA TRP A 721 -4.86 -9.73 12.93
C TRP A 721 -5.40 -11.07 12.46
N ASN A 722 -5.15 -11.42 11.19
CA ASN A 722 -5.48 -12.74 10.66
C ASN A 722 -4.53 -13.81 11.23
N SER A 723 -4.92 -15.09 11.06
CA SER A 723 -4.19 -16.25 11.61
C SER A 723 -2.73 -16.32 11.16
N GLY A 724 -2.46 -16.02 9.88
CA GLY A 724 -1.10 -16.04 9.34
C GLY A 724 -0.19 -14.98 9.97
N LYS A 725 -0.70 -13.76 10.19
CA LYS A 725 0.07 -12.69 10.84
C LYS A 725 0.28 -12.92 12.34
N LEU A 726 -0.66 -13.51 13.03
CA LEU A 726 -0.48 -13.93 14.43
C LEU A 726 0.58 -15.02 14.55
N ALA A 727 0.61 -15.99 13.63
CA ALA A 727 1.64 -17.01 13.58
C ALA A 727 3.03 -16.41 13.28
N GLU A 728 3.12 -15.50 12.31
CA GLU A 728 4.35 -14.75 12.02
C GLU A 728 4.86 -13.98 13.23
N LEU A 729 3.99 -13.26 13.94
CA LEU A 729 4.36 -12.49 15.12
C LEU A 729 4.94 -13.40 16.22
N LYS A 730 4.32 -14.56 16.44
CA LYS A 730 4.78 -15.53 17.42
C LYS A 730 6.17 -16.12 17.12
N ASP A 731 6.50 -16.23 15.83
CA ASP A 731 7.78 -16.78 15.37
C ASP A 731 8.90 -15.73 15.27
N ARG A 732 8.58 -14.44 15.38
CA ARG A 732 9.58 -13.35 15.27
C ARG A 732 10.64 -13.45 16.34
N VAL A 733 11.89 -13.33 15.91
CA VAL A 733 13.05 -13.29 16.78
C VAL A 733 13.71 -11.92 16.76
N VAL A 734 14.33 -11.56 17.87
CA VAL A 734 15.12 -10.34 18.01
C VAL A 734 16.45 -10.50 17.28
N HIS A 735 16.88 -9.47 16.59
CA HIS A 735 18.18 -9.44 15.90
C HIS A 735 19.28 -8.98 16.88
N LYS A 736 20.16 -9.90 17.28
CA LYS A 736 21.25 -9.69 18.28
C LYS A 736 22.60 -9.82 17.64
#